data_45f68dfe86e93718089f167489bbd7b7
#
_entry.id   45f68dfe86e93718089f167489bbd7b7
#
_cell.length_a   1.000
_cell.length_b   1.000
_cell.length_c   1.000
_cell.angle_alpha   90.00
_cell.angle_beta   90.00
_cell.angle_gamma   90.00
#
_symmetry.space_group_name_H-M   'P 1'
#
loop_
_entity.id
_entity.type
_entity.pdbx_description
1 polymer ?
#
loop_
_entity_poly.entity_id
_entity_poly.type
_entity_poly.pdbx_seq_one_letter_code
_entity_poly.pdbx_strand_id
1 'polypeptide(L)'
;MYTITDEAPMLATHSFLPIVKAFSKPANITIETRDISLAGRILANFPEYLKEEQKIGDALTELGQLATAPDANIVKLPNISASVPQLKEAIAELQAQGYAIPNLPEEATTEEEKTIKAKYAKVLGSAVNPVLREGNSDRRAPKAVKNYAKAHPHSMGAWSADSKSHVAHMNEGDFYGTEKSVTVSEAGSFTIEFEGKNGETKILKAASPLKAGEIIDSAVISLSKLKAFIASEIADAKAKNVLFSVHLKATMMKVSDPLLFGAIVEVFFADVFEKYATLFQELGVDTKNGLGDVYAKIAGHPMQAEVEQALTTAMENGPALAMVNSEKGITNLHVPSDVIIDASMPAMIRNSGQMWDAAGKSQDTKAIIPDRSYAGIYQATIDFCKKNGALDPKTMGSVPNVGLMAQKAEEYGSHDKTFQITENGTVKVKDANGTVLMEQAVETGDIFRMCQTKDAPIQDWVKLAVNRARLSNTPAIFWLDENRAHDRQLIEKVTTYLKNHDTTGLDIHIMNPVDATLFSLERIVKGLDTISVSGNVLRDYLTDLFPILEVGTSAKMLSIVPLMNGGGLFETGAGGSAPKHIEQFIEEGYLRWDSLGEFLALGVSYEHLGQVFNNQKALVLSETLDEATEKFLENDKSPARKIGQIDNRGSHFYLAFYWAQALAKQTKDAELKAIFTPIAEELTNNEAKINEELIAAQGKAQNIGGYYHPNFELTEKAMRPSITFNTILAKLN
;
A
#
# COMPACT_ATOMS: atom_id res chain seq x y z
N MET A 1 9.09 -3.49 20.16
CA MET A 1 7.67 -3.90 20.14
C MET A 1 7.37 -4.73 18.91
N TYR A 2 6.58 -5.79 19.04
CA TYR A 2 6.14 -6.63 17.95
C TYR A 2 4.61 -6.72 17.99
N THR A 3 3.91 -6.44 16.88
CA THR A 3 2.45 -6.39 16.90
C THR A 3 1.85 -7.78 16.72
N ILE A 4 0.86 -8.10 17.55
CA ILE A 4 -0.08 -9.20 17.31
C ILE A 4 -1.19 -8.67 16.41
N THR A 5 -1.64 -9.48 15.46
CA THR A 5 -2.49 -9.03 14.36
C THR A 5 -3.57 -10.08 14.00
N ASP A 6 -4.04 -10.03 12.77
CA ASP A 6 -5.17 -10.82 12.25
C ASP A 6 -4.72 -11.89 11.25
N GLU A 7 -5.58 -12.87 10.98
CA GLU A 7 -5.55 -13.79 9.84
C GLU A 7 -4.22 -14.56 9.67
N ALA A 8 -3.75 -14.76 8.44
CA ALA A 8 -2.52 -15.50 8.16
C ALA A 8 -1.27 -14.91 8.84
N PRO A 9 -1.04 -13.60 8.89
CA PRO A 9 0.06 -13.01 9.67
C PRO A 9 0.01 -13.33 11.16
N MET A 10 -1.18 -13.42 11.74
CA MET A 10 -1.36 -13.84 13.15
C MET A 10 -0.93 -15.29 13.33
N LEU A 11 -1.37 -16.20 12.45
CA LEU A 11 -0.92 -17.60 12.49
C LEU A 11 0.60 -17.70 12.37
N ALA A 12 1.19 -17.01 11.40
CA ALA A 12 2.63 -16.96 11.18
C ALA A 12 3.39 -16.50 12.45
N THR A 13 2.85 -15.54 13.19
CA THR A 13 3.44 -15.04 14.43
C THR A 13 3.60 -16.12 15.48
N HIS A 14 2.66 -17.05 15.62
CA HIS A 14 2.77 -18.18 16.57
C HIS A 14 3.98 -19.08 16.29
N SER A 15 4.37 -19.23 15.02
CA SER A 15 5.57 -19.98 14.64
C SER A 15 6.84 -19.12 14.68
N PHE A 16 6.78 -17.86 14.25
CA PHE A 16 7.96 -17.01 14.07
C PHE A 16 8.42 -16.28 15.35
N LEU A 17 7.51 -15.73 16.13
CA LEU A 17 7.84 -14.96 17.32
C LEU A 17 8.68 -15.74 18.37
N PRO A 18 8.45 -17.05 18.60
CA PRO A 18 9.32 -17.85 19.46
C PRO A 18 10.77 -17.91 18.96
N ILE A 19 10.97 -17.97 17.64
CA ILE A 19 12.31 -17.92 17.01
C ILE A 19 12.94 -16.54 17.26
N VAL A 20 12.19 -15.46 17.00
CA VAL A 20 12.65 -14.08 17.20
C VAL A 20 13.08 -13.87 18.64
N LYS A 21 12.27 -14.28 19.62
CA LYS A 21 12.58 -14.17 21.06
C LYS A 21 13.86 -14.94 21.42
N ALA A 22 13.97 -16.19 20.97
CA ALA A 22 15.11 -17.02 21.27
C ALA A 22 16.43 -16.47 20.69
N PHE A 23 16.41 -15.99 19.45
CA PHE A 23 17.59 -15.44 18.79
C PHE A 23 17.97 -14.04 19.30
N SER A 24 16.99 -13.26 19.78
CA SER A 24 17.21 -11.92 20.32
C SER A 24 17.81 -11.92 21.74
N LYS A 25 17.48 -12.93 22.54
CA LYS A 25 17.86 -13.00 23.95
C LYS A 25 19.39 -12.90 24.20
N PRO A 26 20.25 -13.62 23.44
CA PRO A 26 21.70 -13.49 23.59
C PRO A 26 22.27 -12.09 23.28
N ALA A 27 21.52 -11.26 22.56
CA ALA A 27 21.86 -9.87 22.27
C ALA A 27 21.28 -8.87 23.28
N ASN A 28 20.71 -9.36 24.41
CA ASN A 28 20.02 -8.55 25.43
C ASN A 28 18.86 -7.73 24.87
N ILE A 29 18.14 -8.27 23.90
CA ILE A 29 16.96 -7.64 23.31
C ILE A 29 15.71 -8.34 23.84
N THR A 30 14.83 -7.58 24.49
CA THR A 30 13.52 -8.05 24.94
C THR A 30 12.46 -7.71 23.90
N ILE A 31 11.66 -8.71 23.54
CA ILE A 31 10.54 -8.55 22.59
C ILE A 31 9.24 -8.51 23.38
N GLU A 32 8.60 -7.36 23.40
CA GLU A 32 7.25 -7.18 23.93
C GLU A 32 6.23 -7.15 22.80
N THR A 33 5.01 -7.57 23.08
CA THR A 33 3.93 -7.61 22.11
C THR A 33 2.80 -6.65 22.43
N ARG A 34 2.14 -6.14 21.41
CA ARG A 34 0.91 -5.33 21.50
C ARG A 34 -0.09 -5.81 20.45
N ASP A 35 -1.31 -6.03 20.86
CA ASP A 35 -2.36 -6.58 20.02
C ASP A 35 -3.12 -5.48 19.28
N ILE A 36 -2.93 -5.41 17.96
CA ILE A 36 -3.64 -4.50 17.05
C ILE A 36 -4.69 -5.22 16.19
N SER A 37 -5.00 -6.48 16.49
CA SER A 37 -6.04 -7.24 15.80
C SER A 37 -7.40 -6.54 15.89
N LEU A 38 -8.31 -6.90 14.99
CA LEU A 38 -9.68 -6.38 15.02
C LEU A 38 -10.37 -6.70 16.35
N ALA A 39 -10.25 -7.95 16.81
CA ALA A 39 -10.81 -8.36 18.09
C ALA A 39 -10.21 -7.60 19.28
N GLY A 40 -8.87 -7.45 19.31
CA GLY A 40 -8.18 -6.68 20.34
C GLY A 40 -8.65 -5.23 20.39
N ARG A 41 -8.78 -4.58 19.23
CA ARG A 41 -9.27 -3.19 19.13
C ARG A 41 -10.75 -3.06 19.55
N ILE A 42 -11.59 -4.04 19.23
CA ILE A 42 -12.98 -4.07 19.71
C ILE A 42 -12.99 -4.16 21.25
N LEU A 43 -12.35 -5.16 21.82
CA LEU A 43 -12.37 -5.39 23.28
C LEU A 43 -11.81 -4.20 24.07
N ALA A 44 -10.73 -3.58 23.57
CA ALA A 44 -10.15 -2.38 24.19
C ALA A 44 -11.10 -1.17 24.21
N ASN A 45 -12.05 -1.06 23.28
CA ASN A 45 -13.03 0.03 23.21
C ASN A 45 -14.30 -0.19 24.06
N PHE A 46 -14.52 -1.41 24.59
CA PHE A 46 -15.73 -1.75 25.36
C PHE A 46 -15.44 -2.35 26.74
N PRO A 47 -14.49 -1.84 27.54
CA PRO A 47 -14.09 -2.43 28.82
C PRO A 47 -15.25 -2.47 29.85
N GLU A 48 -16.23 -1.57 29.73
CA GLU A 48 -17.39 -1.50 30.61
C GLU A 48 -18.37 -2.69 30.46
N TYR A 49 -18.31 -3.41 29.34
CA TYR A 49 -19.12 -4.60 29.06
C TYR A 49 -18.39 -5.92 29.40
N LEU A 50 -17.09 -5.83 29.81
CA LEU A 50 -16.24 -6.98 30.05
C LEU A 50 -16.09 -7.29 31.53
N LYS A 51 -15.95 -8.58 31.85
CA LYS A 51 -15.49 -9.01 33.17
C LYS A 51 -14.04 -8.60 33.40
N GLU A 52 -13.60 -8.49 34.66
CA GLU A 52 -12.23 -8.05 34.97
C GLU A 52 -11.14 -8.87 34.27
N GLU A 53 -11.35 -10.20 34.23
CA GLU A 53 -10.42 -11.13 33.57
C GLU A 53 -10.41 -11.07 32.05
N GLN A 54 -11.40 -10.40 31.44
CA GLN A 54 -11.54 -10.20 29.99
C GLN A 54 -11.02 -8.85 29.54
N LYS A 55 -10.79 -7.93 30.46
CA LYS A 55 -10.31 -6.58 30.13
C LYS A 55 -8.88 -6.61 29.62
N ILE A 56 -8.65 -5.90 28.51
CA ILE A 56 -7.31 -5.72 27.92
C ILE A 56 -7.00 -4.24 27.81
N GLY A 57 -5.70 -3.90 27.78
CA GLY A 57 -5.24 -2.53 27.54
C GLY A 57 -5.49 -2.06 26.10
N ASP A 58 -5.52 -0.76 25.91
CA ASP A 58 -5.60 -0.16 24.56
C ASP A 58 -4.20 -0.11 23.93
N ALA A 59 -3.83 -1.24 23.33
CA ALA A 59 -2.52 -1.42 22.69
C ALA A 59 -2.27 -0.41 21.55
N LEU A 60 -3.30 0.00 20.82
CA LEU A 60 -3.16 0.98 19.74
C LEU A 60 -2.82 2.37 20.28
N THR A 61 -3.46 2.80 21.36
CA THR A 61 -3.13 4.07 22.03
C THR A 61 -1.73 4.04 22.62
N GLU A 62 -1.31 2.93 23.25
CA GLU A 62 0.05 2.77 23.78
C GLU A 62 1.10 2.85 22.66
N LEU A 63 0.88 2.15 21.56
CA LEU A 63 1.78 2.19 20.40
C LEU A 63 1.83 3.58 19.74
N GLY A 64 0.70 4.28 19.70
CA GLY A 64 0.64 5.66 19.21
C GLY A 64 1.47 6.62 20.06
N GLN A 65 1.46 6.46 21.38
CA GLN A 65 2.34 7.21 22.30
C GLN A 65 3.81 6.83 22.09
N LEU A 66 4.10 5.53 21.99
CA LEU A 66 5.44 5.04 21.72
C LEU A 66 5.98 5.57 20.38
N ALA A 67 5.17 5.65 19.34
CA ALA A 67 5.58 6.19 18.04
C ALA A 67 6.09 7.64 18.09
N THR A 68 5.80 8.37 19.15
CA THR A 68 6.33 9.72 19.40
C THR A 68 7.60 9.73 20.28
N ALA A 69 8.03 8.57 20.77
CA ALA A 69 9.23 8.47 21.60
C ALA A 69 10.50 8.28 20.75
N PRO A 70 11.65 8.84 21.17
CA PRO A 70 12.90 8.76 20.38
C PRO A 70 13.51 7.36 20.35
N ASP A 71 13.13 6.50 21.27
CA ASP A 71 13.62 5.13 21.42
C ASP A 71 12.63 4.07 20.90
N ALA A 72 11.58 4.49 20.21
CA ALA A 72 10.61 3.56 19.63
C ALA A 72 11.27 2.62 18.63
N ASN A 73 10.92 1.34 18.73
CA ASN A 73 11.25 0.33 17.73
C ASN A 73 10.06 -0.64 17.61
N ILE A 74 9.32 -0.51 16.53
CA ILE A 74 8.03 -1.19 16.33
C ILE A 74 8.07 -1.99 15.04
N VAL A 75 7.97 -3.32 15.11
CA VAL A 75 7.71 -4.20 13.97
C VAL A 75 6.20 -4.36 13.85
N LYS A 76 5.62 -3.76 12.82
CA LYS A 76 4.18 -3.72 12.58
C LYS A 76 3.78 -4.69 11.48
N LEU A 77 2.98 -5.69 11.84
CA LEU A 77 2.39 -6.64 10.91
C LEU A 77 1.10 -6.09 10.26
N PRO A 78 0.67 -6.67 9.12
CA PRO A 78 -0.59 -6.34 8.49
C PRO A 78 -1.78 -6.62 9.43
N ASN A 79 -2.77 -5.75 9.42
CA ASN A 79 -3.99 -5.89 10.21
C ASN A 79 -5.23 -5.68 9.34
N ILE A 80 -6.37 -6.20 9.78
CA ILE A 80 -7.66 -5.99 9.10
C ILE A 80 -8.04 -4.50 9.13
N SER A 81 -8.28 -3.94 7.94
CA SER A 81 -8.97 -2.68 7.74
C SER A 81 -10.47 -2.98 7.64
N ALA A 82 -11.15 -3.02 8.78
CA ALA A 82 -12.47 -3.63 8.91
C ALA A 82 -13.55 -2.93 8.08
N SER A 83 -14.26 -3.71 7.25
CA SER A 83 -15.56 -3.35 6.70
C SER A 83 -16.68 -3.56 7.73
N VAL A 84 -17.87 -3.00 7.48
CA VAL A 84 -19.02 -3.22 8.36
C VAL A 84 -19.40 -4.71 8.48
N PRO A 85 -19.45 -5.51 7.40
CA PRO A 85 -19.67 -6.96 7.51
C PRO A 85 -18.64 -7.65 8.41
N GLN A 86 -17.34 -7.41 8.18
CA GLN A 86 -16.27 -8.00 9.01
C GLN A 86 -16.38 -7.59 10.49
N LEU A 87 -16.75 -6.33 10.76
CA LEU A 87 -16.98 -5.89 12.13
C LEU A 87 -18.14 -6.65 12.79
N LYS A 88 -19.26 -6.82 12.08
CA LYS A 88 -20.43 -7.58 12.58
C LYS A 88 -20.08 -9.05 12.85
N GLU A 89 -19.31 -9.67 11.97
CA GLU A 89 -18.83 -11.06 12.16
C GLU A 89 -17.91 -11.18 13.37
N ALA A 90 -16.97 -10.27 13.55
CA ALA A 90 -16.07 -10.26 14.70
C ALA A 90 -16.82 -10.04 16.02
N ILE A 91 -17.84 -9.17 16.06
CA ILE A 91 -18.71 -8.97 17.21
C ILE A 91 -19.46 -10.28 17.55
N ALA A 92 -20.05 -10.92 16.55
CA ALA A 92 -20.79 -12.17 16.74
C ALA A 92 -19.89 -13.30 17.27
N GLU A 93 -18.65 -13.42 16.75
CA GLU A 93 -17.67 -14.38 17.23
C GLU A 93 -17.29 -14.13 18.69
N LEU A 94 -16.98 -12.88 19.04
CA LEU A 94 -16.64 -12.51 20.43
C LEU A 94 -17.81 -12.77 21.40
N GLN A 95 -19.04 -12.45 21.00
CA GLN A 95 -20.25 -12.75 21.80
C GLN A 95 -20.42 -14.26 22.00
N ALA A 96 -20.20 -15.07 20.96
CA ALA A 96 -20.25 -16.53 21.05
C ALA A 96 -19.17 -17.09 21.99
N GLN A 97 -18.05 -16.40 22.14
CA GLN A 97 -16.96 -16.72 23.08
C GLN A 97 -17.21 -16.19 24.50
N GLY A 98 -18.36 -15.54 24.75
CA GLY A 98 -18.76 -15.09 26.08
C GLY A 98 -18.35 -13.66 26.45
N TYR A 99 -17.98 -12.83 25.49
CA TYR A 99 -17.77 -11.40 25.68
C TYR A 99 -19.09 -10.65 25.52
N ALA A 100 -19.55 -9.94 26.56
CA ALA A 100 -20.86 -9.29 26.59
C ALA A 100 -20.89 -7.93 25.88
N ILE A 101 -20.11 -7.75 24.80
CA ILE A 101 -20.07 -6.51 24.02
C ILE A 101 -21.39 -6.27 23.26
N PRO A 102 -21.81 -4.99 23.06
CA PRO A 102 -23.06 -4.69 22.38
C PRO A 102 -22.97 -4.92 20.86
N ASN A 103 -24.12 -5.07 20.22
CA ASN A 103 -24.19 -5.06 18.76
C ASN A 103 -23.88 -3.66 18.18
N LEU A 104 -23.42 -3.61 16.94
CA LEU A 104 -23.33 -2.38 16.18
C LEU A 104 -24.73 -1.88 15.82
N PRO A 105 -25.19 -0.70 16.31
CA PRO A 105 -26.48 -0.14 15.94
C PRO A 105 -26.53 0.24 14.45
N GLU A 106 -27.55 -0.19 13.73
CA GLU A 106 -27.77 0.26 12.34
C GLU A 106 -28.19 1.72 12.33
N GLU A 107 -29.23 2.06 13.09
CA GLU A 107 -29.65 3.41 13.38
C GLU A 107 -29.43 3.69 14.87
N ALA A 108 -28.71 4.77 15.18
CA ALA A 108 -28.46 5.19 16.56
C ALA A 108 -29.52 6.22 16.97
N THR A 109 -30.55 5.78 17.70
CA THR A 109 -31.67 6.63 18.13
C THR A 109 -31.50 7.15 19.55
N THR A 110 -30.84 6.40 20.43
CA THR A 110 -30.56 6.77 21.82
C THR A 110 -29.13 7.29 21.98
N GLU A 111 -28.84 8.00 23.06
CA GLU A 111 -27.48 8.49 23.38
C GLU A 111 -26.51 7.32 23.65
N GLU A 112 -27.00 6.21 24.20
CA GLU A 112 -26.21 4.99 24.38
C GLU A 112 -25.84 4.39 23.03
N GLU A 113 -26.78 4.23 22.11
CA GLU A 113 -26.54 3.72 20.76
C GLU A 113 -25.58 4.62 19.97
N LYS A 114 -25.69 5.94 20.10
CA LYS A 114 -24.76 6.90 19.51
C LYS A 114 -23.32 6.70 20.05
N THR A 115 -23.22 6.49 21.37
CA THR A 115 -21.94 6.22 22.02
C THR A 115 -21.32 4.92 21.54
N ILE A 116 -22.11 3.83 21.48
CA ILE A 116 -21.69 2.53 20.95
C ILE A 116 -21.22 2.66 19.49
N LYS A 117 -22.03 3.33 18.64
CA LYS A 117 -21.69 3.55 17.23
C LYS A 117 -20.41 4.36 17.06
N ALA A 118 -20.20 5.38 17.89
CA ALA A 118 -18.98 6.18 17.90
C ALA A 118 -17.74 5.36 18.32
N LYS A 119 -17.87 4.43 19.27
CA LYS A 119 -16.79 3.51 19.65
C LYS A 119 -16.42 2.55 18.52
N TYR A 120 -17.42 1.92 17.88
CA TYR A 120 -17.17 1.06 16.72
C TYR A 120 -16.59 1.81 15.51
N ALA A 121 -16.95 3.08 15.32
CA ALA A 121 -16.37 3.90 14.26
C ALA A 121 -14.85 4.06 14.39
N LYS A 122 -14.28 4.00 15.60
CA LYS A 122 -12.83 4.03 15.84
C LYS A 122 -12.12 2.74 15.36
N VAL A 123 -12.84 1.66 15.18
CA VAL A 123 -12.30 0.34 14.80
C VAL A 123 -12.50 0.07 13.31
N LEU A 124 -13.41 0.78 12.67
CA LEU A 124 -13.73 0.63 11.25
C LEU A 124 -12.62 1.21 10.35
N GLY A 125 -12.47 0.60 9.19
CA GLY A 125 -11.54 1.07 8.15
C GLY A 125 -10.07 1.04 8.60
N SER A 126 -9.30 1.96 8.08
CA SER A 126 -7.85 2.08 8.35
C SER A 126 -7.58 2.76 9.69
N ALA A 127 -7.86 2.10 10.79
CA ALA A 127 -7.75 2.67 12.14
C ALA A 127 -6.31 2.69 12.69
N VAL A 128 -5.45 1.76 12.28
CA VAL A 128 -4.10 1.56 12.84
C VAL A 128 -3.05 2.48 12.21
N ASN A 129 -2.96 2.49 10.89
CA ASN A 129 -1.93 3.25 10.17
C ASN A 129 -1.91 4.76 10.51
N PRO A 130 -3.03 5.47 10.61
CA PRO A 130 -3.03 6.89 10.96
C PRO A 130 -2.45 7.18 12.35
N VAL A 131 -2.50 6.22 13.25
CA VAL A 131 -1.96 6.36 14.62
C VAL A 131 -0.46 6.12 14.68
N LEU A 132 0.05 5.14 13.93
CA LEU A 132 1.43 4.70 14.02
C LEU A 132 2.38 5.41 13.06
N ARG A 133 1.89 5.95 11.93
CA ARG A 133 2.72 6.58 10.90
C ARG A 133 3.10 8.02 11.24
N GLU A 134 3.82 8.20 12.32
CA GLU A 134 4.38 9.50 12.78
C GLU A 134 5.77 9.77 12.14
N GLY A 135 5.92 9.40 10.88
CA GLY A 135 7.15 9.62 10.10
C GLY A 135 6.90 9.54 8.60
N ASN A 136 7.91 9.97 7.84
CA ASN A 136 7.93 9.83 6.40
C ASN A 136 8.43 8.44 5.99
N SER A 137 8.21 8.03 4.74
CA SER A 137 8.59 6.70 4.31
C SER A 137 10.00 6.64 3.74
N ASP A 138 10.71 5.55 4.03
CA ASP A 138 11.97 5.14 3.40
C ASP A 138 11.76 3.74 2.81
N ARG A 139 11.60 3.67 1.50
CA ARG A 139 11.40 2.41 0.77
C ARG A 139 12.58 2.10 -0.12
N ARG A 140 13.12 0.89 0.02
CA ARG A 140 14.29 0.42 -0.72
C ARG A 140 14.31 -1.09 -0.84
N ALA A 141 15.00 -1.59 -1.87
CA ALA A 141 15.24 -3.02 -2.02
C ALA A 141 16.24 -3.51 -0.95
N PRO A 142 15.92 -4.54 -0.17
CA PRO A 142 16.91 -5.17 0.69
C PRO A 142 17.97 -5.90 -0.14
N LYS A 143 19.20 -5.96 0.37
CA LYS A 143 20.34 -6.55 -0.33
C LYS A 143 20.08 -7.99 -0.76
N ALA A 144 19.53 -8.83 0.13
CA ALA A 144 19.18 -10.22 -0.18
C ALA A 144 18.22 -10.34 -1.37
N VAL A 145 17.17 -9.51 -1.41
CA VAL A 145 16.19 -9.49 -2.52
C VAL A 145 16.83 -9.00 -3.81
N LYS A 146 17.66 -7.95 -3.75
CA LYS A 146 18.36 -7.41 -4.93
C LYS A 146 19.32 -8.44 -5.53
N ASN A 147 20.11 -9.11 -4.69
CA ASN A 147 21.04 -10.15 -5.12
C ASN A 147 20.30 -11.33 -5.77
N TYR A 148 19.20 -11.76 -5.14
CA TYR A 148 18.36 -12.81 -5.71
C TYR A 148 17.77 -12.41 -7.07
N ALA A 149 17.24 -11.19 -7.21
CA ALA A 149 16.68 -10.70 -8.47
C ALA A 149 17.72 -10.59 -9.59
N LYS A 150 18.97 -10.29 -9.27
CA LYS A 150 20.08 -10.30 -10.24
C LYS A 150 20.44 -11.72 -10.69
N ALA A 151 20.46 -12.68 -9.77
CA ALA A 151 20.77 -14.08 -10.06
C ALA A 151 19.61 -14.80 -10.76
N HIS A 152 18.36 -14.45 -10.41
CA HIS A 152 17.13 -15.04 -10.90
C HIS A 152 16.18 -13.95 -11.45
N PRO A 153 16.55 -13.30 -12.57
CA PRO A 153 15.79 -12.17 -13.09
C PRO A 153 14.40 -12.61 -13.55
N HIS A 154 13.40 -11.80 -13.19
CA HIS A 154 12.06 -11.97 -13.74
C HIS A 154 12.05 -11.62 -15.23
N SER A 155 11.05 -12.11 -15.94
CA SER A 155 10.91 -11.83 -17.37
C SER A 155 10.59 -10.36 -17.62
N MET A 156 11.30 -9.80 -18.61
CA MET A 156 11.04 -8.48 -19.18
C MET A 156 10.77 -8.67 -20.67
N GLY A 157 9.71 -8.04 -21.18
CA GLY A 157 9.40 -8.06 -22.60
C GLY A 157 10.40 -7.21 -23.41
N ALA A 158 10.67 -7.63 -24.63
CA ALA A 158 11.50 -6.87 -25.55
C ALA A 158 10.75 -5.64 -26.07
N TRP A 159 11.28 -4.44 -25.82
CA TRP A 159 10.71 -3.21 -26.35
C TRP A 159 11.12 -2.96 -27.81
N SER A 160 10.16 -2.45 -28.60
CA SER A 160 10.39 -2.00 -29.97
C SER A 160 10.31 -0.48 -30.06
N ALA A 161 11.20 0.11 -30.87
CA ALA A 161 11.14 1.53 -31.20
C ALA A 161 9.83 1.91 -31.94
N ASP A 162 9.23 0.94 -32.65
CA ASP A 162 7.99 1.13 -33.40
C ASP A 162 6.72 0.91 -32.56
N SER A 163 6.85 0.63 -31.25
CA SER A 163 5.69 0.45 -30.35
C SER A 163 4.82 1.69 -30.37
N LYS A 164 3.51 1.47 -30.55
CA LYS A 164 2.48 2.51 -30.50
C LYS A 164 1.97 2.76 -29.08
N SER A 165 2.43 1.99 -28.09
CA SER A 165 1.99 2.14 -26.70
C SER A 165 2.36 3.50 -26.15
N HIS A 166 1.41 4.15 -25.47
CA HIS A 166 1.59 5.48 -24.89
C HIS A 166 0.55 5.75 -23.82
N VAL A 167 0.82 6.80 -23.02
CA VAL A 167 -0.11 7.34 -22.04
C VAL A 167 -0.91 8.50 -22.66
N ALA A 168 -2.19 8.56 -22.34
CA ALA A 168 -3.04 9.72 -22.64
C ALA A 168 -3.58 10.31 -21.32
N HIS A 169 -3.52 11.63 -21.21
CA HIS A 169 -4.01 12.39 -20.05
C HIS A 169 -4.76 13.65 -20.49
N MET A 170 -5.55 14.21 -19.60
CA MET A 170 -6.21 15.51 -19.86
C MET A 170 -5.16 16.62 -19.98
N ASN A 171 -5.42 17.59 -20.86
CA ASN A 171 -4.57 18.77 -21.00
C ASN A 171 -5.08 19.98 -20.20
N GLU A 172 -6.34 19.93 -19.74
CA GLU A 172 -6.99 20.94 -18.89
C GLU A 172 -8.15 20.32 -18.11
N GLY A 173 -8.49 20.94 -16.98
CA GLY A 173 -9.62 20.50 -16.17
C GLY A 173 -9.38 19.24 -15.36
N ASP A 174 -8.15 18.76 -15.27
CA ASP A 174 -7.67 17.75 -14.33
C ASP A 174 -7.25 18.41 -13.01
N PHE A 175 -6.96 17.62 -11.98
CA PHE A 175 -6.51 18.13 -10.70
C PHE A 175 -5.25 18.97 -10.83
N TYR A 176 -4.27 18.54 -11.60
CA TYR A 176 -3.06 19.31 -11.86
C TYR A 176 -3.34 20.70 -12.42
N GLY A 177 -4.20 20.81 -13.43
CA GLY A 177 -4.44 22.06 -14.16
C GLY A 177 -5.29 23.07 -13.39
N THR A 178 -6.10 22.61 -12.43
CA THR A 178 -7.01 23.47 -11.64
C THR A 178 -6.47 23.78 -10.24
N GLU A 179 -5.38 23.12 -9.84
CA GLU A 179 -4.85 23.21 -8.47
C GLU A 179 -4.46 24.63 -8.10
N LYS A 180 -4.93 25.06 -6.93
CA LYS A 180 -4.53 26.27 -6.22
C LYS A 180 -3.93 25.88 -4.89
N SER A 181 -2.90 26.58 -4.45
CA SER A 181 -2.18 26.27 -3.22
C SER A 181 -1.74 27.52 -2.49
N VAL A 182 -1.82 27.48 -1.17
CA VAL A 182 -1.33 28.56 -0.29
C VAL A 182 -0.66 27.97 0.95
N THR A 183 0.38 28.64 1.44
CA THR A 183 0.95 28.37 2.76
C THR A 183 0.26 29.25 3.80
N VAL A 184 -0.31 28.63 4.83
CA VAL A 184 -1.02 29.32 5.91
C VAL A 184 -0.01 30.02 6.83
N SER A 185 -0.15 31.34 7.01
CA SER A 185 0.79 32.12 7.83
C SER A 185 0.55 31.96 9.34
N GLU A 186 -0.71 31.79 9.76
CA GLU A 186 -1.12 31.73 11.15
C GLU A 186 -2.01 30.50 11.41
N ALA A 187 -1.93 29.96 12.63
CA ALA A 187 -2.81 28.90 13.05
C ALA A 187 -4.26 29.36 13.16
N GLY A 188 -5.21 28.52 12.78
CA GLY A 188 -6.64 28.85 12.80
C GLY A 188 -7.51 27.67 12.43
N SER A 189 -8.54 27.92 11.65
CA SER A 189 -9.40 26.89 11.07
C SER A 189 -9.84 27.28 9.67
N PHE A 190 -10.33 26.31 8.91
CA PHE A 190 -10.97 26.51 7.62
C PHE A 190 -12.33 25.84 7.57
N THR A 191 -13.20 26.35 6.71
CA THR A 191 -14.44 25.72 6.25
C THR A 191 -14.39 25.53 4.74
N ILE A 192 -15.08 24.51 4.23
CA ILE A 192 -15.33 24.36 2.78
C ILE A 192 -16.81 24.61 2.56
N GLU A 193 -17.12 25.63 1.76
CA GLU A 193 -18.47 26.06 1.47
C GLU A 193 -18.73 26.02 -0.03
N PHE A 194 -19.89 25.54 -0.41
CA PHE A 194 -20.40 25.64 -1.78
C PHE A 194 -21.41 26.79 -1.86
N GLU A 195 -21.26 27.65 -2.85
CA GLU A 195 -22.19 28.75 -3.16
C GLU A 195 -22.79 28.50 -4.54
N GLY A 196 -24.09 28.21 -4.56
CA GLY A 196 -24.85 28.00 -5.79
C GLY A 196 -25.10 29.32 -6.54
N LYS A 197 -25.44 29.20 -7.83
CA LYS A 197 -25.77 30.37 -8.67
C LYS A 197 -26.99 31.20 -8.16
N ASN A 198 -27.83 30.58 -7.36
CA ASN A 198 -28.97 31.23 -6.68
C ASN A 198 -28.59 31.98 -5.38
N GLY A 199 -27.31 31.92 -4.98
CA GLY A 199 -26.81 32.52 -3.74
C GLY A 199 -27.00 31.65 -2.49
N GLU A 200 -27.53 30.43 -2.62
CA GLU A 200 -27.57 29.45 -1.52
C GLU A 200 -26.19 28.98 -1.16
N THR A 201 -25.87 28.93 0.12
CA THR A 201 -24.59 28.42 0.63
C THR A 201 -24.81 27.12 1.40
N LYS A 202 -24.02 26.11 1.09
CA LYS A 202 -23.99 24.83 1.78
C LYS A 202 -22.59 24.58 2.36
N ILE A 203 -22.51 24.14 3.62
CA ILE A 203 -21.25 23.75 4.24
C ILE A 203 -20.93 22.32 3.79
N LEU A 204 -19.88 22.15 3.00
CA LEU A 204 -19.38 20.84 2.60
C LEU A 204 -18.49 20.23 3.68
N LYS A 205 -17.69 21.07 4.37
CA LYS A 205 -16.84 20.68 5.48
C LYS A 205 -16.95 21.72 6.58
N ALA A 206 -17.32 21.25 7.77
CA ALA A 206 -17.35 22.10 8.97
C ALA A 206 -15.92 22.51 9.39
N ALA A 207 -15.84 23.53 10.24
CA ALA A 207 -14.58 24.08 10.72
C ALA A 207 -13.57 23.01 11.14
N SER A 208 -12.41 23.03 10.53
CA SER A 208 -11.31 22.11 10.75
C SER A 208 -10.02 22.86 11.02
N PRO A 209 -9.14 22.37 11.91
CA PRO A 209 -7.96 23.12 12.33
C PRO A 209 -6.92 23.27 11.23
N LEU A 210 -6.23 24.41 11.23
CA LEU A 210 -5.02 24.72 10.47
C LEU A 210 -3.89 25.07 11.40
N LYS A 211 -2.68 24.64 11.06
CA LYS A 211 -1.44 25.04 11.73
C LYS A 211 -0.70 26.09 10.91
N ALA A 212 0.05 26.96 11.59
CA ALA A 212 0.96 27.88 10.90
C ALA A 212 1.98 27.12 10.07
N GLY A 213 2.29 27.59 8.86
CA GLY A 213 3.21 26.94 7.92
C GLY A 213 2.61 25.79 7.13
N GLU A 214 1.37 25.39 7.40
CA GLU A 214 0.68 24.33 6.67
C GLU A 214 0.39 24.75 5.22
N ILE A 215 0.60 23.86 4.28
CA ILE A 215 0.19 24.05 2.89
C ILE A 215 -1.22 23.49 2.75
N ILE A 216 -2.11 24.24 2.15
CA ILE A 216 -3.43 23.77 1.75
C ILE A 216 -3.63 23.96 0.26
N ASP A 217 -4.29 22.99 -0.36
CA ASP A 217 -4.53 22.94 -1.81
C ASP A 217 -5.99 22.70 -2.09
N SER A 218 -6.49 23.29 -3.15
CA SER A 218 -7.79 22.93 -3.72
C SER A 218 -7.67 22.64 -5.20
N ALA A 219 -8.34 21.60 -5.68
CA ALA A 219 -8.33 21.22 -7.08
C ALA A 219 -9.69 20.65 -7.51
N VAL A 220 -9.96 20.70 -8.80
CA VAL A 220 -11.21 20.19 -9.40
C VAL A 220 -10.87 19.38 -10.63
N ILE A 221 -11.48 18.21 -10.77
CA ILE A 221 -11.54 17.55 -12.06
C ILE A 221 -12.91 17.80 -12.69
N SER A 222 -12.90 18.39 -13.89
CA SER A 222 -14.12 18.71 -14.63
C SER A 222 -14.67 17.47 -15.32
N LEU A 223 -15.89 17.08 -14.95
CA LEU A 223 -16.56 15.93 -15.53
C LEU A 223 -16.84 16.14 -17.03
N SER A 224 -17.25 17.33 -17.45
CA SER A 224 -17.53 17.63 -18.86
C SER A 224 -16.27 17.52 -19.72
N LYS A 225 -15.14 18.06 -19.24
CA LYS A 225 -13.83 17.94 -19.93
C LYS A 225 -13.30 16.53 -19.92
N LEU A 226 -13.48 15.78 -18.83
CA LEU A 226 -13.13 14.37 -18.76
C LEU A 226 -13.91 13.57 -19.83
N LYS A 227 -15.23 13.73 -19.91
CA LYS A 227 -16.04 13.01 -20.91
C LYS A 227 -15.63 13.35 -22.35
N ALA A 228 -15.33 14.62 -22.63
CA ALA A 228 -14.84 15.04 -23.94
C ALA A 228 -13.46 14.43 -24.25
N PHE A 229 -12.55 14.45 -23.29
CA PHE A 229 -11.24 13.80 -23.40
C PHE A 229 -11.38 12.30 -23.69
N ILE A 230 -12.18 11.57 -22.92
CA ILE A 230 -12.39 10.12 -23.12
C ILE A 230 -12.97 9.81 -24.50
N ALA A 231 -13.95 10.58 -24.95
CA ALA A 231 -14.53 10.39 -26.30
C ALA A 231 -13.47 10.57 -27.41
N SER A 232 -12.60 11.57 -27.25
CA SER A 232 -11.48 11.80 -28.18
C SER A 232 -10.48 10.63 -28.16
N GLU A 233 -10.14 10.14 -26.96
CA GLU A 233 -9.14 9.06 -26.81
C GLU A 233 -9.67 7.69 -27.27
N ILE A 234 -10.96 7.43 -27.16
CA ILE A 234 -11.64 6.27 -27.76
C ILE A 234 -11.50 6.29 -29.28
N ALA A 235 -11.79 7.45 -29.90
CA ALA A 235 -11.67 7.60 -31.37
C ALA A 235 -10.21 7.43 -31.82
N ASP A 236 -9.26 8.02 -31.12
CA ASP A 236 -7.83 7.92 -31.44
C ASP A 236 -7.28 6.50 -31.25
N ALA A 237 -7.68 5.79 -30.18
CA ALA A 237 -7.28 4.40 -29.95
C ALA A 237 -7.75 3.48 -31.08
N LYS A 238 -9.00 3.68 -31.53
CA LYS A 238 -9.55 2.95 -32.67
C LYS A 238 -8.79 3.25 -33.98
N ALA A 239 -8.52 4.52 -34.26
CA ALA A 239 -7.79 4.93 -35.45
C ALA A 239 -6.35 4.40 -35.49
N LYS A 240 -5.67 4.34 -34.34
CA LYS A 240 -4.31 3.81 -34.20
C LYS A 240 -4.25 2.28 -34.13
N ASN A 241 -5.38 1.64 -33.94
CA ASN A 241 -5.50 0.20 -33.69
C ASN A 241 -4.63 -0.24 -32.49
N VAL A 242 -4.86 0.38 -31.32
CA VAL A 242 -4.25 0.05 -30.04
C VAL A 242 -5.34 -0.27 -29.03
N LEU A 243 -5.02 -1.06 -28.01
CA LEU A 243 -5.94 -1.33 -26.90
C LEU A 243 -6.24 -0.05 -26.13
N PHE A 244 -7.49 0.12 -25.73
CA PHE A 244 -7.92 1.13 -24.77
C PHE A 244 -7.89 0.54 -23.39
N SER A 245 -7.12 1.14 -22.49
CA SER A 245 -6.94 0.66 -21.11
C SER A 245 -6.98 1.80 -20.11
N VAL A 246 -7.78 1.68 -19.07
CA VAL A 246 -7.93 2.67 -18.00
C VAL A 246 -7.04 2.29 -16.81
N HIS A 247 -6.36 3.27 -16.23
CA HIS A 247 -5.49 3.08 -15.09
C HIS A 247 -5.76 4.17 -14.05
N LEU A 248 -6.34 3.79 -12.92
CA LEU A 248 -6.78 4.65 -11.82
C LEU A 248 -6.33 4.10 -10.46
N LYS A 249 -6.55 4.87 -9.41
CA LYS A 249 -6.24 4.49 -8.02
C LYS A 249 -7.51 4.28 -7.17
N ALA A 250 -8.53 3.67 -7.76
CA ALA A 250 -9.89 3.61 -7.23
C ALA A 250 -10.03 2.94 -5.85
N THR A 251 -9.13 2.04 -5.47
CA THR A 251 -9.16 1.38 -4.15
C THR A 251 -8.63 2.27 -3.03
N MET A 252 -7.75 3.22 -3.35
CA MET A 252 -7.17 4.19 -2.42
C MET A 252 -7.96 5.51 -2.46
N MET A 253 -8.20 6.04 -3.65
CA MET A 253 -8.93 7.30 -3.89
C MET A 253 -10.43 7.00 -3.99
N LYS A 254 -11.01 6.58 -2.87
CA LYS A 254 -12.36 5.98 -2.76
C LYS A 254 -13.52 6.88 -3.17
N VAL A 255 -13.31 8.20 -3.26
CA VAL A 255 -14.35 9.16 -3.66
C VAL A 255 -14.18 9.55 -5.12
N SER A 256 -12.99 10.04 -5.51
CA SER A 256 -12.75 10.57 -6.86
C SER A 256 -12.72 9.48 -7.93
N ASP A 257 -11.90 8.45 -7.74
CA ASP A 257 -11.55 7.55 -8.83
C ASP A 257 -12.68 6.60 -9.27
N PRO A 258 -13.56 6.10 -8.37
CA PRO A 258 -14.76 5.40 -8.82
C PRO A 258 -15.70 6.26 -9.67
N LEU A 259 -15.79 7.57 -9.38
CA LEU A 259 -16.58 8.52 -10.20
C LEU A 259 -15.95 8.71 -11.58
N LEU A 260 -14.63 8.85 -11.65
CA LEU A 260 -13.90 8.91 -12.92
C LEU A 260 -14.10 7.64 -13.73
N PHE A 261 -14.00 6.47 -13.09
CA PHE A 261 -14.20 5.17 -13.71
C PHE A 261 -15.61 5.03 -14.28
N GLY A 262 -16.63 5.38 -13.51
CA GLY A 262 -18.01 5.37 -13.95
C GLY A 262 -18.25 6.28 -15.17
N ALA A 263 -17.69 7.49 -15.16
CA ALA A 263 -17.79 8.41 -16.27
C ALA A 263 -17.13 7.86 -17.56
N ILE A 264 -16.00 7.16 -17.41
CA ILE A 264 -15.33 6.51 -18.56
C ILE A 264 -16.18 5.37 -19.12
N VAL A 265 -16.78 4.54 -18.26
CA VAL A 265 -17.72 3.48 -18.67
C VAL A 265 -18.93 4.07 -19.41
N GLU A 266 -19.53 5.13 -18.89
CA GLU A 266 -20.66 5.81 -19.54
C GLU A 266 -20.31 6.35 -20.92
N VAL A 267 -19.12 6.92 -21.10
CA VAL A 267 -18.70 7.45 -22.41
C VAL A 267 -18.39 6.32 -23.40
N PHE A 268 -17.73 5.25 -22.94
CA PHE A 268 -17.41 4.13 -23.82
C PHE A 268 -18.67 3.41 -24.34
N PHE A 269 -19.69 3.30 -23.50
CA PHE A 269 -20.97 2.64 -23.80
C PHE A 269 -22.14 3.63 -23.94
N ALA A 270 -21.86 4.85 -24.41
CA ALA A 270 -22.85 5.95 -24.41
C ALA A 270 -24.19 5.57 -25.06
N ASP A 271 -24.16 4.94 -26.20
CA ASP A 271 -25.38 4.52 -26.93
C ASP A 271 -26.22 3.50 -26.15
N VAL A 272 -25.55 2.63 -25.37
CA VAL A 272 -26.21 1.63 -24.50
C VAL A 272 -26.84 2.31 -23.30
N PHE A 273 -26.09 3.19 -22.62
CA PHE A 273 -26.61 3.94 -21.46
C PHE A 273 -27.75 4.89 -21.83
N GLU A 274 -27.71 5.49 -23.01
CA GLU A 274 -28.83 6.32 -23.55
C GLU A 274 -30.05 5.45 -23.82
N LYS A 275 -29.90 4.36 -24.60
CA LYS A 275 -31.00 3.47 -25.00
C LYS A 275 -31.70 2.83 -23.80
N TYR A 276 -30.97 2.41 -22.79
CA TYR A 276 -31.48 1.68 -21.64
C TYR A 276 -31.51 2.51 -20.34
N ALA A 277 -31.48 3.84 -20.43
CA ALA A 277 -31.40 4.73 -19.28
C ALA A 277 -32.48 4.46 -18.23
N THR A 278 -33.76 4.31 -18.65
CA THR A 278 -34.87 4.01 -17.76
C THR A 278 -34.69 2.67 -17.05
N LEU A 279 -34.32 1.64 -17.80
CA LEU A 279 -34.10 0.29 -17.26
C LEU A 279 -32.96 0.30 -16.21
N PHE A 280 -31.85 0.93 -16.53
CA PHE A 280 -30.70 1.00 -15.61
C PHE A 280 -31.01 1.79 -14.34
N GLN A 281 -31.81 2.84 -14.45
CA GLN A 281 -32.31 3.57 -13.30
C GLN A 281 -33.24 2.71 -12.43
N GLU A 282 -34.18 1.98 -13.02
CA GLU A 282 -35.09 1.08 -12.29
C GLU A 282 -34.36 -0.07 -11.59
N LEU A 283 -33.32 -0.61 -12.20
CA LEU A 283 -32.50 -1.67 -11.64
C LEU A 283 -31.45 -1.16 -10.65
N GLY A 284 -31.26 0.15 -10.54
CA GLY A 284 -30.25 0.76 -9.66
C GLY A 284 -28.83 0.44 -10.09
N VAL A 285 -28.55 0.49 -11.40
CA VAL A 285 -27.19 0.34 -11.96
C VAL A 285 -26.33 1.52 -11.50
N ASP A 286 -25.16 1.23 -10.93
CA ASP A 286 -24.18 2.21 -10.52
C ASP A 286 -22.88 2.04 -11.31
N THR A 287 -22.63 2.94 -12.26
CA THR A 287 -21.47 2.91 -13.16
C THR A 287 -20.12 3.02 -12.43
N LYS A 288 -20.10 3.53 -11.19
CA LYS A 288 -18.90 3.54 -10.34
C LYS A 288 -18.36 2.15 -10.05
N ASN A 289 -19.23 1.13 -10.14
CA ASN A 289 -18.87 -0.27 -10.00
C ASN A 289 -18.55 -0.95 -11.35
N GLY A 290 -18.63 -0.22 -12.45
CA GLY A 290 -18.28 -0.69 -13.80
C GLY A 290 -19.32 -1.59 -14.47
N LEU A 291 -18.91 -2.24 -15.56
CA LEU A 291 -19.78 -3.17 -16.32
C LEU A 291 -20.22 -4.38 -15.47
N GLY A 292 -19.43 -4.76 -14.46
CA GLY A 292 -19.80 -5.84 -13.54
C GLY A 292 -21.13 -5.60 -12.84
N ASP A 293 -21.40 -4.35 -12.48
CA ASP A 293 -22.69 -3.97 -11.88
C ASP A 293 -23.84 -4.03 -12.89
N VAL A 294 -23.60 -3.59 -14.14
CA VAL A 294 -24.59 -3.72 -15.22
C VAL A 294 -24.98 -5.19 -15.39
N TYR A 295 -24.02 -6.09 -15.58
CA TYR A 295 -24.27 -7.52 -15.74
C TYR A 295 -24.99 -8.14 -14.54
N ALA A 296 -24.59 -7.78 -13.31
CA ALA A 296 -25.22 -8.28 -12.10
C ALA A 296 -26.67 -7.83 -11.98
N LYS A 297 -26.98 -6.58 -12.30
CA LYS A 297 -28.32 -5.99 -12.17
C LYS A 297 -29.30 -6.45 -13.23
N ILE A 298 -28.83 -6.72 -14.46
CA ILE A 298 -29.70 -7.23 -15.54
C ILE A 298 -29.88 -8.76 -15.47
N ALA A 299 -29.14 -9.47 -14.64
CA ALA A 299 -29.19 -10.92 -14.55
C ALA A 299 -30.63 -11.41 -14.24
N GLY A 300 -31.16 -12.28 -15.10
CA GLY A 300 -32.52 -12.79 -15.00
C GLY A 300 -33.63 -11.82 -15.47
N HIS A 301 -33.29 -10.61 -15.88
CA HIS A 301 -34.27 -9.67 -16.44
C HIS A 301 -34.67 -10.06 -17.84
N PRO A 302 -35.94 -9.87 -18.28
CA PRO A 302 -36.39 -10.21 -19.68
C PRO A 302 -35.56 -9.56 -20.77
N MET A 303 -34.97 -8.39 -20.53
CA MET A 303 -34.14 -7.66 -21.49
C MET A 303 -32.64 -8.00 -21.39
N GLN A 304 -32.23 -8.94 -20.57
CA GLN A 304 -30.82 -9.28 -20.35
C GLN A 304 -30.09 -9.53 -21.68
N ALA A 305 -30.60 -10.45 -22.49
CA ALA A 305 -29.96 -10.82 -23.76
C ALA A 305 -29.84 -9.63 -24.76
N GLU A 306 -30.82 -8.72 -24.77
CA GLU A 306 -30.80 -7.53 -25.62
C GLU A 306 -29.73 -6.53 -25.14
N VAL A 307 -29.63 -6.29 -23.82
CA VAL A 307 -28.62 -5.39 -23.24
C VAL A 307 -27.21 -5.95 -23.43
N GLU A 308 -27.01 -7.25 -23.17
CA GLU A 308 -25.72 -7.91 -23.39
C GLU A 308 -25.28 -7.85 -24.87
N GLN A 309 -26.21 -8.03 -25.80
CA GLN A 309 -25.90 -7.87 -27.22
C GLN A 309 -25.56 -6.43 -27.58
N ALA A 310 -26.21 -5.44 -26.96
CA ALA A 310 -25.91 -4.04 -27.20
C ALA A 310 -24.51 -3.66 -26.65
N LEU A 311 -24.14 -4.17 -25.47
CA LEU A 311 -22.80 -4.01 -24.91
C LEU A 311 -21.73 -4.65 -25.81
N THR A 312 -21.97 -5.87 -26.28
CA THR A 312 -21.08 -6.56 -27.25
C THR A 312 -20.90 -5.75 -28.52
N THR A 313 -21.98 -5.26 -29.08
CA THR A 313 -21.94 -4.43 -30.30
C THR A 313 -21.16 -3.12 -30.08
N ALA A 314 -21.32 -2.50 -28.91
CA ALA A 314 -20.54 -1.30 -28.55
C ALA A 314 -19.04 -1.60 -28.46
N MET A 315 -18.65 -2.73 -27.86
CA MET A 315 -17.25 -3.18 -27.82
C MET A 315 -16.69 -3.49 -29.22
N GLU A 316 -17.46 -4.12 -30.10
CA GLU A 316 -17.07 -4.40 -31.50
C GLU A 316 -16.90 -3.13 -32.32
N ASN A 317 -17.73 -2.12 -32.07
CA ASN A 317 -17.67 -0.82 -32.73
C ASN A 317 -16.65 0.14 -32.16
N GLY A 318 -16.20 -0.06 -30.94
CA GLY A 318 -15.17 0.73 -30.25
C GLY A 318 -13.73 0.33 -30.61
N PRO A 319 -12.71 0.89 -29.93
CA PRO A 319 -11.38 0.31 -29.91
C PRO A 319 -11.41 -1.00 -29.11
N ALA A 320 -10.50 -1.91 -29.39
CA ALA A 320 -10.34 -3.11 -28.58
C ALA A 320 -9.99 -2.72 -27.14
N LEU A 321 -10.66 -3.35 -26.16
CA LEU A 321 -10.40 -3.13 -24.74
C LEU A 321 -9.27 -4.04 -24.25
N ALA A 322 -8.44 -3.51 -23.36
CA ALA A 322 -7.52 -4.33 -22.60
C ALA A 322 -8.29 -5.29 -21.68
N MET A 323 -7.87 -6.56 -21.65
CA MET A 323 -8.54 -7.60 -20.89
C MET A 323 -7.86 -7.86 -19.55
N VAL A 324 -8.65 -8.06 -18.52
CA VAL A 324 -8.23 -8.60 -17.23
C VAL A 324 -8.23 -10.13 -17.28
N ASN A 325 -9.24 -10.70 -17.89
CA ASN A 325 -9.34 -12.14 -18.15
C ASN A 325 -10.00 -12.39 -19.49
N SER A 326 -9.20 -12.72 -20.49
CA SER A 326 -9.68 -12.96 -21.85
C SER A 326 -10.57 -14.19 -21.97
N GLU A 327 -10.30 -15.25 -21.20
CA GLU A 327 -11.09 -16.50 -21.24
C GLU A 327 -12.52 -16.27 -20.71
N LYS A 328 -12.67 -15.39 -19.72
CA LYS A 328 -13.97 -15.05 -19.10
C LYS A 328 -14.63 -13.81 -19.72
N GLY A 329 -13.99 -13.17 -20.68
CA GLY A 329 -14.47 -11.92 -21.28
C GLY A 329 -14.47 -10.72 -20.32
N ILE A 330 -13.66 -10.76 -19.27
CA ILE A 330 -13.56 -9.67 -18.29
C ILE A 330 -12.61 -8.60 -18.81
N THR A 331 -13.19 -7.44 -19.12
CA THR A 331 -12.45 -6.29 -19.64
C THR A 331 -11.91 -5.41 -18.51
N ASN A 332 -11.01 -4.53 -18.85
CA ASN A 332 -10.49 -3.45 -17.99
C ASN A 332 -11.59 -2.48 -17.48
N LEU A 333 -12.81 -2.47 -18.08
CA LEU A 333 -13.94 -1.66 -17.63
C LEU A 333 -14.95 -2.42 -16.76
N HIS A 334 -14.63 -3.63 -16.30
CA HIS A 334 -15.56 -4.47 -15.52
C HIS A 334 -15.78 -3.98 -14.11
N VAL A 335 -14.68 -3.81 -13.34
CA VAL A 335 -14.71 -3.30 -11.96
C VAL A 335 -13.53 -2.37 -11.72
N PRO A 336 -13.69 -1.30 -10.93
CA PRO A 336 -12.61 -0.34 -10.68
C PRO A 336 -11.40 -0.93 -9.93
N SER A 337 -11.57 -2.02 -9.19
CA SER A 337 -10.49 -2.73 -8.51
C SER A 337 -9.51 -3.45 -9.44
N ASP A 338 -9.88 -3.66 -10.71
CA ASP A 338 -9.02 -4.30 -11.71
C ASP A 338 -8.03 -3.33 -12.38
N VAL A 339 -8.19 -2.02 -12.17
CA VAL A 339 -7.42 -0.97 -12.84
C VAL A 339 -6.50 -0.20 -11.92
N ILE A 340 -5.99 -0.83 -10.87
CA ILE A 340 -5.09 -0.20 -9.90
C ILE A 340 -3.76 0.15 -10.59
N ILE A 341 -3.56 1.44 -10.82
CA ILE A 341 -2.44 1.99 -11.60
C ILE A 341 -1.07 1.58 -11.06
N ASP A 342 -0.93 1.47 -9.73
CA ASP A 342 0.33 1.13 -9.07
C ASP A 342 0.87 -0.24 -9.50
N ALA A 343 -0.03 -1.16 -9.85
CA ALA A 343 0.32 -2.49 -10.35
C ALA A 343 0.22 -2.61 -11.87
N SER A 344 -0.84 -2.04 -12.46
CA SER A 344 -1.16 -2.23 -13.88
C SER A 344 -0.20 -1.51 -14.81
N MET A 345 0.27 -0.31 -14.48
CA MET A 345 1.23 0.41 -15.32
C MET A 345 2.63 -0.18 -15.31
N PRO A 346 3.23 -0.51 -14.16
CA PRO A 346 4.50 -1.24 -14.15
C PRO A 346 4.42 -2.60 -14.85
N ALA A 347 3.32 -3.33 -14.71
CA ALA A 347 3.11 -4.60 -15.41
C ALA A 347 3.05 -4.43 -16.93
N MET A 348 2.34 -3.41 -17.41
CA MET A 348 2.29 -3.04 -18.83
C MET A 348 3.70 -2.70 -19.34
N ILE A 349 4.46 -1.86 -18.64
CA ILE A 349 5.81 -1.47 -19.04
C ILE A 349 6.75 -2.68 -19.06
N ARG A 350 6.65 -3.57 -18.06
CA ARG A 350 7.42 -4.82 -18.02
C ARG A 350 7.10 -5.75 -19.18
N ASN A 351 5.87 -5.70 -19.70
CA ASN A 351 5.42 -6.48 -20.85
C ASN A 351 5.53 -5.69 -22.18
N SER A 352 6.59 -4.94 -22.39
CA SER A 352 6.86 -4.17 -23.62
C SER A 352 5.81 -3.09 -23.93
N GLY A 353 5.10 -2.58 -22.94
CA GLY A 353 4.00 -1.64 -23.12
C GLY A 353 2.72 -2.27 -23.66
N GLN A 354 2.63 -3.60 -23.64
CA GLN A 354 1.51 -4.34 -24.20
C GLN A 354 0.62 -4.94 -23.10
N MET A 355 -0.66 -5.02 -23.41
CA MET A 355 -1.67 -5.75 -22.65
C MET A 355 -2.35 -6.79 -23.53
N TRP A 356 -3.22 -7.61 -22.97
CA TRP A 356 -3.91 -8.68 -23.71
C TRP A 356 -5.20 -8.16 -24.31
N ASP A 357 -5.47 -8.59 -25.57
CA ASP A 357 -6.74 -8.43 -26.25
C ASP A 357 -7.75 -9.53 -25.86
N ALA A 358 -8.94 -9.49 -26.45
CA ALA A 358 -10.00 -10.47 -26.22
C ALA A 358 -9.61 -11.91 -26.63
N ALA A 359 -8.64 -12.06 -27.53
CA ALA A 359 -8.11 -13.37 -27.96
C ALA A 359 -6.93 -13.83 -27.09
N GLY A 360 -6.56 -13.09 -26.06
CA GLY A 360 -5.41 -13.37 -25.18
C GLY A 360 -4.06 -13.10 -25.83
N LYS A 361 -4.02 -12.29 -26.89
CA LYS A 361 -2.78 -11.87 -27.57
C LYS A 361 -2.32 -10.52 -27.06
N SER A 362 -1.01 -10.35 -26.95
CA SER A 362 -0.40 -9.07 -26.58
C SER A 362 -0.55 -8.06 -27.72
N GLN A 363 -0.96 -6.85 -27.38
CA GLN A 363 -1.16 -5.73 -28.30
C GLN A 363 -0.71 -4.42 -27.67
N ASP A 364 -0.19 -3.50 -28.49
CA ASP A 364 0.16 -2.15 -28.07
C ASP A 364 -1.07 -1.44 -27.47
N THR A 365 -0.83 -0.65 -26.46
CA THR A 365 -1.88 -0.15 -25.57
C THR A 365 -1.79 1.35 -25.37
N LYS A 366 -2.94 2.02 -25.46
CA LYS A 366 -3.14 3.39 -24.98
C LYS A 366 -3.60 3.32 -23.51
N ALA A 367 -2.74 3.76 -22.60
CA ALA A 367 -3.03 3.86 -21.18
C ALA A 367 -3.71 5.21 -20.88
N ILE A 368 -4.96 5.16 -20.42
CA ILE A 368 -5.73 6.34 -20.02
C ILE A 368 -5.45 6.64 -18.56
N ILE A 369 -4.78 7.74 -18.30
CA ILE A 369 -4.45 8.27 -16.97
C ILE A 369 -4.90 9.74 -16.94
N PRO A 370 -6.11 10.07 -16.50
CA PRO A 370 -6.69 11.42 -16.67
C PRO A 370 -5.85 12.54 -16.06
N ASP A 371 -5.31 12.35 -14.85
CA ASP A 371 -4.59 13.39 -14.10
C ASP A 371 -3.11 13.47 -14.50
N ARG A 372 -2.66 14.63 -14.93
CA ARG A 372 -1.26 14.92 -15.29
C ARG A 372 -0.30 14.90 -14.11
N SER A 373 -0.78 14.95 -12.87
CA SER A 373 0.11 14.98 -11.69
C SER A 373 1.11 13.81 -11.67
N TYR A 374 0.76 12.68 -12.28
CA TYR A 374 1.59 11.48 -12.31
C TYR A 374 1.66 10.76 -13.66
N ALA A 375 0.83 11.11 -14.63
CA ALA A 375 0.81 10.46 -15.94
C ALA A 375 2.18 10.52 -16.65
N GLY A 376 2.89 11.63 -16.50
CA GLY A 376 4.16 11.89 -17.19
C GLY A 376 5.29 10.93 -16.83
N ILE A 377 5.33 10.38 -15.61
CA ILE A 377 6.37 9.43 -15.19
C ILE A 377 6.31 8.13 -16.00
N TYR A 378 5.10 7.66 -16.28
CA TYR A 378 4.88 6.46 -17.07
C TYR A 378 5.19 6.70 -18.55
N GLN A 379 4.76 7.84 -19.10
CA GLN A 379 5.10 8.17 -20.49
C GLN A 379 6.62 8.29 -20.69
N ALA A 380 7.33 8.96 -19.78
CA ALA A 380 8.78 9.09 -19.84
C ALA A 380 9.48 7.71 -19.78
N THR A 381 8.97 6.80 -18.94
CA THR A 381 9.49 5.42 -18.84
C THR A 381 9.25 4.64 -20.14
N ILE A 382 8.06 4.75 -20.73
CA ILE A 382 7.70 4.11 -22.01
C ILE A 382 8.62 4.62 -23.12
N ASP A 383 8.78 5.94 -23.25
CA ASP A 383 9.63 6.55 -24.30
C ASP A 383 11.10 6.17 -24.13
N PHE A 384 11.56 6.11 -22.87
CA PHE A 384 12.92 5.64 -22.59
C PHE A 384 13.11 4.18 -23.05
N CYS A 385 12.16 3.30 -22.75
CA CYS A 385 12.22 1.89 -23.15
C CYS A 385 12.10 1.71 -24.67
N LYS A 386 11.27 2.50 -25.35
CA LYS A 386 11.23 2.50 -26.83
C LYS A 386 12.59 2.85 -27.45
N LYS A 387 13.27 3.82 -26.88
CA LYS A 387 14.57 4.30 -27.38
C LYS A 387 15.73 3.39 -27.02
N ASN A 388 15.74 2.82 -25.83
CA ASN A 388 16.91 2.14 -25.24
C ASN A 388 16.71 0.62 -25.07
N GLY A 389 15.51 0.11 -25.30
CA GLY A 389 15.14 -1.27 -24.99
C GLY A 389 14.66 -1.44 -23.56
N ALA A 390 14.34 -2.67 -23.19
CA ALA A 390 13.92 -3.03 -21.85
C ALA A 390 15.04 -2.83 -20.82
N LEU A 391 14.66 -2.48 -19.58
CA LEU A 391 15.57 -2.50 -18.44
C LEU A 391 16.00 -3.94 -18.13
N ASP A 392 17.26 -4.14 -17.75
CA ASP A 392 17.78 -5.46 -17.39
C ASP A 392 17.90 -5.62 -15.86
N PRO A 393 17.08 -6.46 -15.23
CA PRO A 393 17.13 -6.70 -13.78
C PRO A 393 18.49 -7.23 -13.29
N LYS A 394 19.31 -7.83 -14.16
CA LYS A 394 20.64 -8.35 -13.79
C LYS A 394 21.64 -7.25 -13.51
N THR A 395 21.50 -6.11 -14.20
CA THR A 395 22.53 -5.06 -14.22
C THR A 395 22.04 -3.72 -13.71
N MET A 396 20.73 -3.47 -13.70
CA MET A 396 20.18 -2.18 -13.33
C MET A 396 20.43 -1.81 -11.86
N GLY A 397 20.60 -0.50 -11.63
CA GLY A 397 20.59 0.10 -10.30
C GLY A 397 19.20 0.12 -9.66
N SER A 398 19.09 0.81 -8.54
CA SER A 398 17.87 0.96 -7.75
C SER A 398 17.41 2.41 -7.69
N VAL A 399 16.10 2.61 -7.51
CA VAL A 399 15.52 3.92 -7.20
C VAL A 399 14.77 3.82 -5.86
N PRO A 400 15.52 3.85 -4.72
CA PRO A 400 14.89 3.93 -3.41
C PRO A 400 14.07 5.22 -3.30
N ASN A 401 13.02 5.20 -2.46
CA ASN A 401 12.11 6.33 -2.31
C ASN A 401 12.11 6.87 -0.88
N VAL A 402 12.26 8.18 -0.77
CA VAL A 402 12.00 8.97 0.44
C VAL A 402 10.71 9.74 0.21
N GLY A 403 9.63 9.30 0.83
CA GLY A 403 8.27 9.78 0.55
C GLY A 403 7.67 10.62 1.67
N LEU A 404 7.12 11.78 1.33
CA LEU A 404 6.34 12.58 2.25
C LEU A 404 5.03 11.84 2.60
N MET A 405 4.83 11.51 3.86
CA MET A 405 3.70 10.69 4.30
C MET A 405 3.16 11.09 5.67
N ALA A 406 4.01 11.62 6.53
CA ALA A 406 3.65 11.85 7.94
C ALA A 406 2.43 12.76 8.09
N GLN A 407 1.61 12.44 9.10
CA GLN A 407 0.44 13.23 9.50
C GLN A 407 -0.60 13.46 8.40
N LYS A 408 -0.80 12.49 7.52
CA LYS A 408 -1.81 12.52 6.44
C LYS A 408 -1.59 13.66 5.45
N ALA A 409 -0.37 13.77 4.92
CA ALA A 409 -0.03 14.77 3.93
C ALA A 409 -0.83 14.60 2.63
N GLU A 410 -1.22 15.71 2.02
CA GLU A 410 -1.81 15.83 0.67
C GLU A 410 -3.01 14.90 0.36
N GLU A 411 -2.97 14.35 -0.85
CA GLU A 411 -4.02 13.54 -1.47
C GLU A 411 -4.42 12.33 -0.64
N TYR A 412 -3.45 11.65 -0.03
CA TYR A 412 -3.65 10.40 0.70
C TYR A 412 -4.67 10.50 1.85
N GLY A 413 -4.78 11.63 2.49
CA GLY A 413 -5.65 11.86 3.64
C GLY A 413 -6.86 12.75 3.34
N SER A 414 -7.26 12.94 2.07
CA SER A 414 -8.23 13.94 1.65
C SER A 414 -9.66 13.43 1.43
N HIS A 415 -9.99 12.16 1.75
CA HIS A 415 -11.32 11.59 1.48
C HIS A 415 -12.47 12.36 2.13
N ASP A 416 -12.24 12.91 3.31
CA ASP A 416 -13.20 13.73 4.05
C ASP A 416 -13.31 15.19 3.54
N LYS A 417 -12.51 15.52 2.53
CA LYS A 417 -12.46 16.84 1.86
C LYS A 417 -12.58 16.69 0.33
N THR A 418 -13.08 15.56 -0.14
CA THR A 418 -13.34 15.28 -1.55
C THR A 418 -14.84 15.13 -1.78
N PHE A 419 -15.41 15.88 -2.70
CA PHE A 419 -16.85 15.98 -2.92
C PHE A 419 -17.21 15.92 -4.39
N GLN A 420 -18.24 15.13 -4.74
CA GLN A 420 -18.93 15.28 -6.02
C GLN A 420 -19.90 16.45 -5.95
N ILE A 421 -19.82 17.34 -6.91
CA ILE A 421 -20.64 18.55 -6.99
C ILE A 421 -22.00 18.22 -7.60
N THR A 422 -23.07 18.65 -6.95
CA THR A 422 -24.45 18.35 -7.35
C THR A 422 -25.12 19.42 -8.19
N GLU A 423 -24.55 20.64 -8.20
CA GLU A 423 -25.09 21.79 -8.94
C GLU A 423 -23.97 22.79 -9.30
N ASN A 424 -24.22 23.62 -10.31
CA ASN A 424 -23.24 24.62 -10.74
C ASN A 424 -23.09 25.74 -9.71
N GLY A 425 -21.83 26.11 -9.43
CA GLY A 425 -21.55 27.17 -8.44
C GLY A 425 -20.06 27.40 -8.24
N THR A 426 -19.70 27.78 -7.02
CA THR A 426 -18.32 28.01 -6.60
C THR A 426 -18.08 27.35 -5.25
N VAL A 427 -17.01 26.59 -5.14
CA VAL A 427 -16.53 26.08 -3.84
C VAL A 427 -15.48 27.02 -3.30
N LYS A 428 -15.66 27.46 -2.05
CA LYS A 428 -14.79 28.41 -1.35
C LYS A 428 -14.19 27.73 -0.11
N VAL A 429 -12.88 27.85 0.05
CA VAL A 429 -12.18 27.53 1.30
C VAL A 429 -11.98 28.84 2.05
N LYS A 430 -12.58 28.96 3.24
CA LYS A 430 -12.53 30.17 4.05
C LYS A 430 -11.84 29.94 5.37
N ASP A 431 -11.12 30.94 5.86
CA ASP A 431 -10.57 30.94 7.21
C ASP A 431 -11.63 31.22 8.29
N ALA A 432 -11.22 31.18 9.57
CA ALA A 432 -12.09 31.45 10.71
C ALA A 432 -12.72 32.87 10.69
N ASN A 433 -12.13 33.83 9.96
CA ASN A 433 -12.60 35.20 9.83
C ASN A 433 -13.54 35.41 8.62
N GLY A 434 -13.76 34.34 7.85
CA GLY A 434 -14.54 34.38 6.61
C GLY A 434 -13.76 34.84 5.38
N THR A 435 -12.43 35.00 5.48
CA THR A 435 -11.57 35.33 4.34
C THR A 435 -11.48 34.13 3.40
N VAL A 436 -11.71 34.35 2.11
CA VAL A 436 -11.57 33.32 1.09
C VAL A 436 -10.09 33.09 0.83
N LEU A 437 -9.59 31.88 1.21
CA LEU A 437 -8.23 31.45 0.98
C LEU A 437 -8.05 30.91 -0.45
N MET A 438 -9.03 30.15 -0.92
CA MET A 438 -9.09 29.60 -2.27
C MET A 438 -10.53 29.46 -2.73
N GLU A 439 -10.77 29.56 -4.03
CA GLU A 439 -12.07 29.30 -4.63
C GLU A 439 -11.94 28.56 -5.96
N GLN A 440 -12.94 27.72 -6.27
CA GLN A 440 -13.00 26.92 -7.50
C GLN A 440 -14.41 27.07 -8.11
N ALA A 441 -14.47 27.49 -9.35
CA ALA A 441 -15.71 27.40 -10.14
C ALA A 441 -15.98 25.94 -10.47
N VAL A 442 -17.20 25.48 -10.31
CA VAL A 442 -17.57 24.07 -10.47
C VAL A 442 -18.90 23.92 -11.20
N GLU A 443 -19.03 22.81 -11.91
CA GLU A 443 -20.24 22.38 -12.59
C GLU A 443 -20.80 21.09 -11.97
N THR A 444 -22.05 20.78 -12.27
CA THR A 444 -22.68 19.53 -11.83
C THR A 444 -21.87 18.32 -12.30
N GLY A 445 -21.54 17.44 -11.36
CA GLY A 445 -20.77 16.23 -11.60
C GLY A 445 -19.26 16.39 -11.39
N ASP A 446 -18.75 17.63 -11.35
CA ASP A 446 -17.33 17.89 -11.05
C ASP A 446 -16.92 17.31 -9.69
N ILE A 447 -15.64 16.99 -9.55
CA ILE A 447 -15.09 16.47 -8.30
C ILE A 447 -14.13 17.50 -7.74
N PHE A 448 -14.50 18.07 -6.60
CA PHE A 448 -13.65 18.97 -5.82
C PHE A 448 -12.85 18.19 -4.79
N ARG A 449 -11.59 18.55 -4.59
CA ARG A 449 -10.71 18.01 -3.56
C ARG A 449 -9.91 19.13 -2.88
N MET A 450 -9.80 19.07 -1.55
CA MET A 450 -8.86 19.85 -0.77
C MET A 450 -7.88 18.95 -0.04
N CYS A 451 -6.60 19.33 -0.03
CA CYS A 451 -5.53 18.63 0.67
C CYS A 451 -4.87 19.52 1.72
N GLN A 452 -4.22 18.89 2.69
CA GLN A 452 -3.47 19.56 3.76
C GLN A 452 -2.10 18.89 3.92
N THR A 453 -1.04 19.69 4.05
CA THR A 453 0.32 19.21 4.27
C THR A 453 0.99 20.04 5.36
N LYS A 454 1.23 19.41 6.51
CA LYS A 454 1.80 20.08 7.68
C LYS A 454 3.29 20.36 7.50
N ASP A 455 3.78 21.41 8.15
CA ASP A 455 5.16 21.88 7.97
C ASP A 455 6.21 20.96 8.63
N ALA A 456 5.93 20.45 9.83
CA ALA A 456 6.87 19.55 10.53
C ALA A 456 7.19 18.25 9.73
N PRO A 457 6.22 17.56 9.11
CA PRO A 457 6.50 16.49 8.17
C PRO A 457 7.40 16.88 7.00
N ILE A 458 7.24 18.08 6.45
CA ILE A 458 8.08 18.56 5.34
C ILE A 458 9.52 18.77 5.80
N GLN A 459 9.73 19.37 6.97
CA GLN A 459 11.06 19.54 7.56
C GLN A 459 11.76 18.19 7.78
N ASP A 460 11.05 17.23 8.34
CA ASP A 460 11.56 15.86 8.57
C ASP A 460 11.85 15.13 7.26
N TRP A 461 11.00 15.29 6.24
CA TRP A 461 11.20 14.72 4.90
C TRP A 461 12.49 15.22 4.24
N VAL A 462 12.78 16.53 4.34
CA VAL A 462 14.04 17.11 3.86
C VAL A 462 15.24 16.55 4.64
N LYS A 463 15.15 16.47 5.96
CA LYS A 463 16.17 15.85 6.82
C LYS A 463 16.42 14.40 6.43
N LEU A 464 15.37 13.62 6.21
CA LEU A 464 15.47 12.21 5.81
C LEU A 464 16.17 12.07 4.44
N ALA A 465 15.83 12.92 3.48
CA ALA A 465 16.48 12.93 2.17
C ALA A 465 18.00 13.19 2.28
N VAL A 466 18.40 14.20 3.05
CA VAL A 466 19.82 14.51 3.31
C VAL A 466 20.54 13.34 3.97
N ASN A 467 19.93 12.74 4.99
CA ASN A 467 20.49 11.60 5.71
C ASN A 467 20.66 10.38 4.78
N ARG A 468 19.66 10.08 3.96
CA ARG A 468 19.74 8.96 3.02
C ARG A 468 20.80 9.19 1.94
N ALA A 469 20.88 10.40 1.39
CA ALA A 469 21.93 10.76 0.43
C ALA A 469 23.34 10.58 1.03
N ARG A 470 23.54 11.00 2.28
CA ARG A 470 24.81 10.86 2.98
C ARG A 470 25.18 9.41 3.26
N LEU A 471 24.23 8.62 3.81
CA LEU A 471 24.47 7.22 4.17
C LEU A 471 24.75 6.32 2.97
N SER A 472 24.12 6.59 1.82
CA SER A 472 24.26 5.77 0.62
C SER A 472 25.27 6.34 -0.40
N ASN A 473 25.73 7.58 -0.21
CA ASN A 473 26.52 8.32 -1.20
C ASN A 473 25.88 8.32 -2.60
N THR A 474 24.56 8.51 -2.64
CA THR A 474 23.72 8.42 -3.84
C THR A 474 23.02 9.76 -4.07
N PRO A 475 22.92 10.24 -5.33
CA PRO A 475 22.15 11.44 -5.64
C PRO A 475 20.71 11.36 -5.14
N ALA A 476 20.23 12.43 -4.50
CA ALA A 476 18.86 12.58 -4.05
C ALA A 476 18.14 13.65 -4.89
N ILE A 477 17.06 13.26 -5.53
CA ILE A 477 16.29 14.12 -6.41
C ILE A 477 14.93 14.38 -5.80
N PHE A 478 14.63 15.64 -5.50
CA PHE A 478 13.28 16.08 -5.16
C PHE A 478 12.45 16.17 -6.44
N TRP A 479 11.40 15.36 -6.52
CA TRP A 479 10.50 15.27 -7.68
C TRP A 479 9.39 16.31 -7.53
N LEU A 480 9.71 17.54 -7.89
CA LEU A 480 8.83 18.71 -7.72
C LEU A 480 8.74 19.51 -9.01
N ASP A 481 7.51 19.80 -9.44
CA ASP A 481 7.21 20.57 -10.64
C ASP A 481 6.91 22.03 -10.28
N GLU A 482 7.74 22.96 -10.74
CA GLU A 482 7.54 24.40 -10.54
C GLU A 482 6.22 24.91 -11.16
N ASN A 483 5.63 24.17 -12.09
CA ASN A 483 4.35 24.52 -12.72
C ASN A 483 3.13 24.02 -11.95
N ARG A 484 3.31 23.08 -11.02
CA ARG A 484 2.27 22.62 -10.11
C ARG A 484 2.16 23.55 -8.89
N ALA A 485 0.95 24.00 -8.56
CA ALA A 485 0.76 24.99 -7.49
C ALA A 485 1.28 24.51 -6.13
N HIS A 486 0.97 23.26 -5.72
CA HIS A 486 1.47 22.65 -4.50
C HIS A 486 2.99 22.52 -4.48
N ASP A 487 3.56 22.03 -5.58
CA ASP A 487 5.00 21.81 -5.66
C ASP A 487 5.81 23.11 -5.58
N ARG A 488 5.27 24.24 -6.05
CA ARG A 488 5.89 25.55 -5.82
C ARG A 488 6.05 25.85 -4.34
N GLN A 489 5.02 25.59 -3.52
CA GLN A 489 5.11 25.77 -2.07
C GLN A 489 6.17 24.84 -1.46
N LEU A 490 6.22 23.57 -1.92
CA LEU A 490 7.23 22.60 -1.47
C LEU A 490 8.65 23.02 -1.90
N ILE A 491 8.86 23.52 -3.11
CA ILE A 491 10.17 24.01 -3.59
C ILE A 491 10.70 25.12 -2.70
N GLU A 492 9.86 26.10 -2.33
CA GLU A 492 10.23 27.17 -1.41
C GLU A 492 10.66 26.63 -0.03
N LYS A 493 9.89 25.69 0.52
CA LYS A 493 10.18 25.04 1.81
C LYS A 493 11.45 24.17 1.74
N VAL A 494 11.59 23.32 0.73
CA VAL A 494 12.80 22.50 0.52
C VAL A 494 14.04 23.38 0.41
N THR A 495 14.00 24.43 -0.40
CA THR A 495 15.10 25.38 -0.56
C THR A 495 15.47 26.06 0.75
N THR A 496 14.49 26.35 1.58
CA THR A 496 14.69 26.95 2.90
C THR A 496 15.27 25.93 3.90
N TYR A 497 14.67 24.74 3.97
CA TYR A 497 15.06 23.76 4.98
C TYR A 497 16.36 23.03 4.68
N LEU A 498 16.77 22.90 3.42
CA LEU A 498 18.11 22.40 3.06
C LEU A 498 19.23 23.23 3.68
N LYS A 499 19.03 24.53 3.90
CA LYS A 499 20.02 25.40 4.56
C LYS A 499 20.26 25.05 6.04
N ASN A 500 19.35 24.31 6.66
CA ASN A 500 19.46 23.85 8.04
C ASN A 500 20.30 22.56 8.17
N HIS A 501 20.75 22.00 7.05
CA HIS A 501 21.51 20.76 7.02
C HIS A 501 22.85 20.96 6.32
N ASP A 502 23.87 20.23 6.79
CA ASP A 502 25.14 20.15 6.08
C ASP A 502 24.93 19.30 4.80
N THR A 503 24.97 19.92 3.66
CA THR A 503 24.85 19.27 2.34
C THR A 503 26.18 19.17 1.61
N THR A 504 27.31 19.48 2.28
CA THR A 504 28.64 19.44 1.69
C THR A 504 28.96 18.05 1.14
N GLY A 505 29.33 18.00 -0.14
CA GLY A 505 29.68 16.77 -0.86
C GLY A 505 28.47 15.89 -1.23
N LEU A 506 27.25 16.33 -0.99
CA LEU A 506 26.05 15.64 -1.42
C LEU A 506 25.56 16.14 -2.79
N ASP A 507 25.07 15.22 -3.60
CA ASP A 507 24.46 15.50 -4.89
C ASP A 507 22.94 15.55 -4.72
N ILE A 508 22.39 16.76 -4.56
CA ILE A 508 20.96 16.99 -4.30
C ILE A 508 20.39 17.94 -5.34
N HIS A 509 19.31 17.52 -6.01
CA HIS A 509 18.65 18.29 -7.06
C HIS A 509 17.14 18.40 -6.80
N ILE A 510 16.53 19.40 -7.43
CA ILE A 510 15.08 19.53 -7.60
C ILE A 510 14.81 19.44 -9.09
N MET A 511 13.97 18.49 -9.52
CA MET A 511 13.64 18.28 -10.93
C MET A 511 12.14 18.00 -11.06
N ASN A 512 11.52 18.45 -12.15
CA ASN A 512 10.15 18.03 -12.46
C ASN A 512 10.07 16.49 -12.65
N PRO A 513 8.90 15.87 -12.47
CA PRO A 513 8.78 14.42 -12.47
C PRO A 513 9.25 13.72 -13.75
N VAL A 514 9.10 14.35 -14.92
CA VAL A 514 9.55 13.79 -16.21
C VAL A 514 11.07 13.76 -16.29
N ASP A 515 11.72 14.88 -15.99
CA ASP A 515 13.20 14.99 -16.01
C ASP A 515 13.82 14.09 -14.93
N ALA A 516 13.21 14.03 -13.74
CA ALA A 516 13.65 13.15 -12.66
C ALA A 516 13.53 11.66 -13.04
N THR A 517 12.48 11.29 -13.76
CA THR A 517 12.30 9.93 -14.31
C THR A 517 13.43 9.60 -15.29
N LEU A 518 13.68 10.47 -16.26
CA LEU A 518 14.74 10.28 -17.26
C LEU A 518 16.13 10.22 -16.62
N PHE A 519 16.43 11.13 -15.69
CA PHE A 519 17.68 11.12 -14.93
C PHE A 519 17.87 9.80 -14.19
N SER A 520 16.84 9.31 -13.52
CA SER A 520 16.88 8.04 -12.79
C SER A 520 17.10 6.85 -13.73
N LEU A 521 16.37 6.80 -14.86
CA LEU A 521 16.49 5.74 -15.86
C LEU A 521 17.88 5.70 -16.51
N GLU A 522 18.45 6.85 -16.86
CA GLU A 522 19.81 6.95 -17.43
C GLU A 522 20.90 6.44 -16.47
N ARG A 523 20.66 6.56 -15.17
CA ARG A 523 21.57 6.07 -14.14
C ARG A 523 21.41 4.58 -13.89
N ILE A 524 20.18 4.11 -13.71
CA ILE A 524 19.93 2.70 -13.37
C ILE A 524 20.36 1.73 -14.48
N VAL A 525 20.28 2.12 -15.76
CA VAL A 525 20.80 1.28 -16.86
C VAL A 525 22.31 1.12 -16.81
N LYS A 526 23.02 2.01 -16.11
CA LYS A 526 24.46 1.94 -15.84
C LYS A 526 24.79 1.24 -14.52
N GLY A 527 23.79 0.69 -13.84
CA GLY A 527 23.94 0.06 -12.53
C GLY A 527 24.10 1.03 -11.36
N LEU A 528 23.76 2.32 -11.55
CA LEU A 528 23.88 3.38 -10.54
C LEU A 528 22.53 3.68 -9.90
N ASP A 529 22.53 3.90 -8.59
CA ASP A 529 21.33 4.21 -7.84
C ASP A 529 20.98 5.70 -7.85
N THR A 530 19.70 6.02 -7.67
CA THR A 530 19.18 7.39 -7.51
C THR A 530 18.08 7.39 -6.46
N ILE A 531 18.17 8.25 -5.44
CA ILE A 531 17.10 8.39 -4.45
C ILE A 531 16.01 9.32 -5.03
N SER A 532 14.79 8.78 -5.15
CA SER A 532 13.61 9.60 -5.44
C SER A 532 13.07 10.18 -4.14
N VAL A 533 13.06 11.52 -4.04
CA VAL A 533 12.48 12.25 -2.91
C VAL A 533 11.17 12.85 -3.38
N SER A 534 10.06 12.21 -3.02
CA SER A 534 8.75 12.51 -3.61
C SER A 534 7.75 13.06 -2.58
N GLY A 535 6.91 13.97 -3.02
CA GLY A 535 5.68 14.34 -2.33
C GLY A 535 4.73 13.15 -2.22
N ASN A 536 3.64 13.33 -1.50
CA ASN A 536 2.70 12.24 -1.21
C ASN A 536 2.05 11.68 -2.48
N VAL A 537 1.71 12.51 -3.46
CA VAL A 537 1.10 12.07 -4.73
C VAL A 537 2.00 11.07 -5.45
N LEU A 538 3.25 11.43 -5.73
CA LEU A 538 4.18 10.58 -6.50
C LEU A 538 4.75 9.41 -5.69
N ARG A 539 4.80 9.52 -4.36
CA ARG A 539 5.32 8.46 -3.49
C ARG A 539 4.72 7.09 -3.81
N ASP A 540 3.42 7.00 -3.88
CA ASP A 540 2.72 5.73 -4.09
C ASP A 540 2.98 5.13 -5.47
N TYR A 541 3.14 5.97 -6.50
CA TYR A 541 3.42 5.49 -7.86
C TYR A 541 4.89 5.06 -8.01
N LEU A 542 5.83 5.81 -7.45
CA LEU A 542 7.26 5.51 -7.55
C LEU A 542 7.68 4.30 -6.70
N THR A 543 7.00 4.06 -5.60
CA THR A 543 7.27 2.89 -4.73
C THR A 543 6.82 1.56 -5.32
N ASP A 544 6.10 1.58 -6.43
CA ASP A 544 5.73 0.39 -7.20
C ASP A 544 6.42 0.34 -8.58
N LEU A 545 6.52 1.47 -9.29
CA LEU A 545 7.07 1.50 -10.64
C LEU A 545 8.48 0.91 -10.71
N PHE A 546 9.44 1.50 -10.03
CA PHE A 546 10.83 1.04 -10.08
C PHE A 546 11.03 -0.33 -9.44
N PRO A 547 10.47 -0.64 -8.25
CA PRO A 547 10.60 -1.97 -7.66
C PRO A 547 10.06 -3.11 -8.52
N ILE A 548 8.92 -2.92 -9.19
CA ILE A 548 8.36 -3.94 -10.08
C ILE A 548 9.28 -4.18 -11.29
N LEU A 549 9.87 -3.12 -11.84
CA LEU A 549 10.84 -3.24 -12.94
C LEU A 549 12.17 -3.84 -12.48
N GLU A 550 12.59 -3.58 -11.25
CA GLU A 550 13.88 -4.00 -10.69
C GLU A 550 13.86 -5.44 -10.15
N VAL A 551 12.92 -5.75 -9.26
CA VAL A 551 12.86 -7.03 -8.55
C VAL A 551 11.60 -7.86 -8.86
N GLY A 552 10.80 -7.42 -9.81
CA GLY A 552 9.59 -8.11 -10.27
C GLY A 552 8.35 -7.89 -9.41
N THR A 553 8.47 -7.25 -8.25
CA THR A 553 7.38 -6.97 -7.31
C THR A 553 7.77 -5.86 -6.33
N SER A 554 6.81 -5.09 -5.88
CA SER A 554 7.01 -4.13 -4.76
C SER A 554 6.82 -4.79 -3.38
N ALA A 555 6.26 -6.00 -3.32
CA ALA A 555 5.98 -6.70 -2.06
C ALA A 555 7.23 -7.14 -1.27
N LYS A 556 8.39 -7.18 -1.92
CA LYS A 556 9.67 -7.55 -1.32
C LYS A 556 10.54 -6.34 -0.95
N MET A 557 9.97 -5.15 -0.96
CA MET A 557 10.66 -3.92 -0.56
C MET A 557 10.62 -3.72 0.95
N LEU A 558 11.67 -3.13 1.51
CA LEU A 558 11.63 -2.61 2.87
C LEU A 558 10.63 -1.46 2.95
N SER A 559 9.79 -1.45 3.97
CA SER A 559 8.86 -0.37 4.30
C SER A 559 9.22 0.19 5.68
N ILE A 560 10.16 1.11 5.69
CA ILE A 560 10.64 1.76 6.91
C ILE A 560 9.93 3.10 7.06
N VAL A 561 9.48 3.40 8.27
CA VAL A 561 8.99 4.71 8.67
C VAL A 561 9.92 5.23 9.77
N PRO A 562 10.99 5.96 9.42
CA PRO A 562 11.77 6.69 10.41
C PRO A 562 10.84 7.69 11.10
N LEU A 563 10.60 7.50 12.40
CA LEU A 563 9.70 8.35 13.16
C LEU A 563 10.34 9.70 13.40
N MET A 564 9.55 10.78 13.35
CA MET A 564 10.07 12.15 13.38
C MET A 564 10.90 12.48 14.62
N ASN A 565 10.64 11.81 15.75
CA ASN A 565 11.36 12.00 17.00
C ASN A 565 12.56 11.05 17.19
N GLY A 566 12.92 10.25 16.20
CA GLY A 566 14.12 9.41 16.19
C GLY A 566 13.90 7.90 16.28
N GLY A 567 12.70 7.45 16.64
CA GLY A 567 12.35 6.03 16.63
C GLY A 567 12.19 5.44 15.24
N GLY A 568 11.89 4.15 15.15
CA GLY A 568 11.63 3.44 13.89
C GLY A 568 10.36 2.58 13.94
N LEU A 569 9.59 2.65 12.87
CA LEU A 569 8.47 1.75 12.58
C LEU A 569 8.83 0.95 11.33
N PHE A 570 8.77 -0.37 11.45
CA PHE A 570 9.14 -1.31 10.39
C PHE A 570 7.88 -2.07 10.00
N GLU A 571 7.32 -1.73 8.84
CA GLU A 571 6.06 -2.27 8.36
C GLU A 571 6.28 -3.45 7.43
N THR A 572 5.40 -4.45 7.53
CA THR A 572 5.27 -5.50 6.55
C THR A 572 4.05 -5.24 5.67
N GLY A 573 4.15 -5.52 4.36
CA GLY A 573 3.06 -5.36 3.42
C GLY A 573 1.93 -6.36 3.66
N ALA A 574 0.68 -5.91 3.51
CA ALA A 574 -0.47 -6.79 3.46
C ALA A 574 -0.70 -7.24 2.02
N GLY A 575 -0.60 -8.54 1.77
CA GLY A 575 -1.25 -9.13 0.59
C GLY A 575 -2.74 -9.28 0.84
N GLY A 576 -3.61 -8.99 -0.14
CA GLY A 576 -5.05 -9.28 -0.08
C GLY A 576 -5.38 -10.78 -0.01
N SER A 577 -4.37 -11.65 0.13
CA SER A 577 -4.48 -13.10 0.21
C SER A 577 -4.56 -13.66 1.63
N ALA A 578 -4.38 -12.82 2.67
CA ALA A 578 -4.37 -13.27 4.07
C ALA A 578 -5.66 -14.04 4.48
N PRO A 579 -6.88 -13.61 4.10
CA PRO A 579 -8.10 -14.35 4.39
C PRO A 579 -8.11 -15.77 3.79
N LYS A 580 -7.71 -15.90 2.53
CA LYS A 580 -7.66 -17.20 1.84
C LYS A 580 -6.64 -18.16 2.46
N HIS A 581 -5.55 -17.63 2.97
CA HIS A 581 -4.49 -18.45 3.59
C HIS A 581 -4.92 -18.98 4.97
N ILE A 582 -5.62 -18.18 5.79
CA ILE A 582 -6.15 -18.68 7.06
C ILE A 582 -7.28 -19.70 6.83
N GLU A 583 -8.17 -19.48 5.86
CA GLU A 583 -9.20 -20.44 5.46
C GLU A 583 -8.57 -21.78 5.06
N GLN A 584 -7.57 -21.77 4.19
CA GLN A 584 -6.84 -22.96 3.79
C GLN A 584 -6.18 -23.66 4.99
N PHE A 585 -5.63 -22.90 5.93
CA PHE A 585 -5.04 -23.49 7.14
C PHE A 585 -6.08 -24.20 8.01
N ILE A 586 -7.25 -23.60 8.19
CA ILE A 586 -8.34 -24.21 8.95
C ILE A 586 -8.82 -25.51 8.28
N GLU A 587 -8.95 -25.51 6.96
CA GLU A 587 -9.47 -26.66 6.20
C GLU A 587 -8.43 -27.78 6.02
N GLU A 588 -7.17 -27.42 5.75
CA GLU A 588 -6.15 -28.33 5.27
C GLU A 588 -4.92 -28.44 6.19
N GLY A 589 -4.81 -27.61 7.23
CA GLY A 589 -3.62 -27.56 8.10
C GLY A 589 -2.36 -27.12 7.34
N TYR A 590 -2.52 -26.36 6.26
CA TYR A 590 -1.45 -25.89 5.38
C TYR A 590 -1.49 -24.38 5.27
N LEU A 591 -0.44 -23.70 5.74
CA LEU A 591 -0.34 -22.24 5.68
C LEU A 591 0.60 -21.80 4.55
N ARG A 592 0.05 -21.21 3.51
CA ARG A 592 0.79 -20.72 2.34
C ARG A 592 1.31 -19.30 2.49
N TRP A 593 1.07 -18.62 3.61
CA TRP A 593 1.57 -17.27 3.86
C TRP A 593 3.10 -17.22 3.77
N ASP A 594 3.65 -16.24 3.02
CA ASP A 594 5.08 -16.00 2.92
C ASP A 594 5.49 -14.88 3.90
N SER A 595 6.26 -15.24 4.90
CA SER A 595 6.75 -14.32 5.94
C SER A 595 8.02 -13.56 5.55
N LEU A 596 8.38 -13.53 4.27
CA LEU A 596 9.58 -12.81 3.82
C LEU A 596 9.56 -11.33 4.28
N GLY A 597 8.39 -10.68 4.21
CA GLY A 597 8.23 -9.31 4.69
C GLY A 597 8.57 -9.14 6.17
N GLU A 598 8.14 -10.09 7.01
CA GLU A 598 8.47 -10.11 8.45
C GLU A 598 9.97 -10.30 8.69
N PHE A 599 10.63 -11.15 7.91
CA PHE A 599 12.08 -11.35 8.00
C PHE A 599 12.83 -10.06 7.70
N LEU A 600 12.45 -9.39 6.63
CA LEU A 600 13.05 -8.13 6.19
C LEU A 600 12.81 -6.99 7.18
N ALA A 601 11.60 -6.85 7.71
CA ALA A 601 11.26 -5.86 8.71
C ALA A 601 12.04 -6.08 10.02
N LEU A 602 12.19 -7.34 10.45
CA LEU A 602 12.97 -7.70 11.62
C LEU A 602 14.46 -7.34 11.44
N GLY A 603 15.03 -7.61 10.27
CA GLY A 603 16.43 -7.29 9.96
C GLY A 603 16.74 -5.81 10.13
N VAL A 604 15.92 -4.93 9.55
CA VAL A 604 16.11 -3.46 9.68
C VAL A 604 15.74 -2.95 11.08
N SER A 605 14.84 -3.63 11.80
CA SER A 605 14.58 -3.33 13.21
C SER A 605 15.83 -3.56 14.08
N TYR A 606 16.57 -4.66 13.87
CA TYR A 606 17.84 -4.91 14.57
C TYR A 606 18.92 -3.90 14.16
N GLU A 607 19.01 -3.53 12.88
CA GLU A 607 19.93 -2.49 12.43
C GLU A 607 19.69 -1.17 13.18
N HIS A 608 18.44 -0.75 13.24
CA HIS A 608 18.04 0.45 13.98
C HIS A 608 18.38 0.35 15.49
N LEU A 609 18.09 -0.79 16.13
CA LEU A 609 18.48 -1.02 17.53
C LEU A 609 19.99 -0.92 17.73
N GLY A 610 20.76 -1.51 16.82
CA GLY A 610 22.22 -1.45 16.87
C GLY A 610 22.76 -0.03 16.78
N GLN A 611 22.17 0.79 15.92
CA GLN A 611 22.57 2.18 15.68
C GLN A 611 22.12 3.11 16.82
N VAL A 612 20.85 3.04 17.22
CA VAL A 612 20.27 3.98 18.21
C VAL A 612 20.76 3.67 19.64
N PHE A 613 20.87 2.39 20.01
CA PHE A 613 21.28 1.95 21.35
C PHE A 613 22.73 1.48 21.43
N ASN A 614 23.50 1.64 20.36
CA ASN A 614 24.89 1.18 20.27
C ASN A 614 25.06 -0.32 20.65
N ASN A 615 24.08 -1.13 20.26
CA ASN A 615 24.08 -2.58 20.50
C ASN A 615 24.75 -3.32 19.33
N GLN A 616 26.04 -3.64 19.48
CA GLN A 616 26.81 -4.31 18.43
C GLN A 616 26.27 -5.71 18.09
N LYS A 617 25.72 -6.44 19.07
CA LYS A 617 25.10 -7.75 18.83
C LYS A 617 23.85 -7.63 17.97
N ALA A 618 23.06 -6.55 18.11
CA ALA A 618 21.93 -6.30 17.24
C ALA A 618 22.35 -6.09 15.77
N LEU A 619 23.48 -5.42 15.52
CA LEU A 619 24.04 -5.29 14.18
C LEU A 619 24.45 -6.64 13.60
N VAL A 620 25.07 -7.50 14.41
CA VAL A 620 25.43 -8.86 13.99
C VAL A 620 24.18 -9.70 13.68
N LEU A 621 23.12 -9.57 14.50
CA LEU A 621 21.84 -10.24 14.24
C LEU A 621 21.23 -9.77 12.90
N SER A 622 21.27 -8.47 12.61
CA SER A 622 20.78 -7.89 11.36
C SER A 622 21.52 -8.42 10.15
N GLU A 623 22.84 -8.36 10.16
CA GLU A 623 23.68 -8.84 9.06
C GLU A 623 23.51 -10.33 8.79
N THR A 624 23.53 -11.13 9.84
CA THR A 624 23.39 -12.60 9.72
C THR A 624 21.98 -13.01 9.32
N LEU A 625 20.97 -12.24 9.69
CA LEU A 625 19.59 -12.45 9.21
C LEU A 625 19.46 -12.13 7.70
N ASP A 626 20.15 -11.09 7.23
CA ASP A 626 20.18 -10.77 5.79
C ASP A 626 20.87 -11.89 4.99
N GLU A 627 22.01 -12.41 5.48
CA GLU A 627 22.66 -13.60 4.89
C GLU A 627 21.75 -14.84 4.88
N ALA A 628 21.05 -15.08 5.98
CA ALA A 628 20.09 -16.17 6.09
C ALA A 628 18.92 -16.02 5.11
N THR A 629 18.43 -14.79 4.94
CA THR A 629 17.35 -14.48 3.99
C THR A 629 17.80 -14.67 2.55
N GLU A 630 19.02 -14.26 2.20
CA GLU A 630 19.61 -14.53 0.89
C GLU A 630 19.68 -16.03 0.60
N LYS A 631 20.21 -16.81 1.54
CA LYS A 631 20.28 -18.26 1.43
C LYS A 631 18.89 -18.92 1.37
N PHE A 632 17.93 -18.40 2.11
CA PHE A 632 16.54 -18.83 2.08
C PHE A 632 15.92 -18.67 0.68
N LEU A 633 16.15 -17.52 0.04
CA LEU A 633 15.68 -17.25 -1.32
C LEU A 633 16.40 -18.15 -2.35
N GLU A 634 17.72 -18.27 -2.27
CA GLU A 634 18.51 -19.09 -3.17
C GLU A 634 18.12 -20.57 -3.15
N ASN A 635 17.69 -21.09 -1.98
CA ASN A 635 17.28 -22.48 -1.81
C ASN A 635 15.76 -22.69 -1.94
N ASP A 636 15.01 -21.69 -2.42
CA ASP A 636 13.56 -21.76 -2.66
C ASP A 636 12.78 -22.26 -1.43
N LYS A 637 12.98 -21.60 -0.28
CA LYS A 637 12.36 -21.99 1.00
C LYS A 637 11.08 -21.21 1.32
N SER A 638 10.55 -20.41 0.39
CA SER A 638 9.21 -19.83 0.49
C SER A 638 8.13 -20.93 0.48
N PRO A 639 6.95 -20.66 1.06
CA PRO A 639 5.85 -21.62 1.08
C PRO A 639 5.44 -22.07 -0.33
N ALA A 640 5.40 -23.38 -0.55
CA ALA A 640 5.00 -23.96 -1.81
C ALA A 640 3.48 -23.96 -2.00
N ARG A 641 3.02 -24.46 -3.15
CA ARG A 641 1.60 -24.36 -3.53
C ARG A 641 0.72 -25.52 -3.05
N LYS A 642 1.30 -26.65 -2.64
CA LYS A 642 0.58 -27.89 -2.40
C LYS A 642 0.92 -28.50 -1.04
N ILE A 643 -0.07 -29.12 -0.42
CA ILE A 643 0.09 -30.00 0.75
C ILE A 643 1.16 -31.05 0.46
N GLY A 644 1.93 -31.42 1.47
CA GLY A 644 3.08 -32.31 1.36
C GLY A 644 4.38 -31.63 0.93
N GLN A 645 4.33 -30.30 0.73
CA GLN A 645 5.48 -29.45 0.45
C GLN A 645 5.74 -28.50 1.63
N ILE A 646 6.76 -27.67 1.50
CA ILE A 646 7.09 -26.65 2.50
C ILE A 646 5.97 -25.64 2.64
N ASP A 647 5.49 -25.41 3.86
CA ASP A 647 4.55 -24.37 4.21
C ASP A 647 5.22 -23.25 5.03
N ASN A 648 4.45 -22.29 5.57
CA ASN A 648 4.96 -21.20 6.38
C ASN A 648 5.82 -21.67 7.56
N ARG A 649 5.42 -22.76 8.26
CA ARG A 649 6.17 -23.34 9.39
C ARG A 649 7.53 -23.88 8.95
N GLY A 650 7.57 -24.57 7.82
CA GLY A 650 8.80 -25.04 7.20
C GLY A 650 9.71 -23.90 6.77
N SER A 651 9.14 -22.84 6.21
CA SER A 651 9.88 -21.63 5.86
C SER A 651 10.54 -21.00 7.09
N HIS A 652 9.83 -20.88 8.21
CA HIS A 652 10.39 -20.37 9.46
C HIS A 652 11.52 -21.25 10.01
N PHE A 653 11.36 -22.56 9.92
CA PHE A 653 12.44 -23.50 10.29
C PHE A 653 13.69 -23.25 9.45
N TYR A 654 13.57 -23.18 8.12
CA TYR A 654 14.72 -22.96 7.26
C TYR A 654 15.38 -21.59 7.47
N LEU A 655 14.60 -20.53 7.74
CA LEU A 655 15.19 -19.25 8.10
C LEU A 655 16.00 -19.36 9.38
N ALA A 656 15.44 -19.94 10.45
CA ALA A 656 16.14 -20.13 11.73
C ALA A 656 17.39 -20.99 11.56
N PHE A 657 17.32 -22.04 10.73
CA PHE A 657 18.43 -22.91 10.40
C PHE A 657 19.58 -22.14 9.71
N TYR A 658 19.27 -21.37 8.67
CA TYR A 658 20.28 -20.59 7.97
C TYR A 658 20.81 -19.44 8.83
N TRP A 659 19.97 -18.85 9.66
CA TRP A 659 20.37 -17.78 10.58
C TRP A 659 21.32 -18.30 11.66
N ALA A 660 21.03 -19.45 12.26
CA ALA A 660 21.94 -20.10 13.20
C ALA A 660 23.30 -20.45 12.55
N GLN A 661 23.28 -20.95 11.29
CA GLN A 661 24.52 -21.20 10.53
C GLN A 661 25.32 -19.92 10.27
N ALA A 662 24.68 -18.82 9.91
CA ALA A 662 25.35 -17.54 9.71
C ALA A 662 25.96 -17.01 11.02
N LEU A 663 25.20 -17.08 12.13
CA LEU A 663 25.68 -16.70 13.47
C LEU A 663 26.86 -17.57 13.94
N ALA A 664 26.86 -18.85 13.63
CA ALA A 664 27.97 -19.76 13.95
C ALA A 664 29.25 -19.47 13.12
N LYS A 665 29.11 -18.89 11.93
CA LYS A 665 30.23 -18.59 11.03
C LYS A 665 30.82 -17.20 11.19
N GLN A 666 30.03 -16.22 11.61
CA GLN A 666 30.46 -14.83 11.73
C GLN A 666 31.66 -14.69 12.70
N THR A 667 32.45 -13.62 12.51
CA THR A 667 33.69 -13.37 13.30
C THR A 667 33.65 -12.06 14.08
N LYS A 668 32.52 -11.35 14.08
CA LYS A 668 32.35 -10.04 14.70
C LYS A 668 32.01 -10.12 16.20
N ASP A 669 31.34 -11.22 16.62
CA ASP A 669 30.97 -11.44 18.01
C ASP A 669 31.24 -12.92 18.40
N ALA A 670 32.25 -13.13 19.24
CA ALA A 670 32.66 -14.46 19.66
C ALA A 670 31.66 -15.16 20.59
N GLU A 671 30.90 -14.40 21.37
CA GLU A 671 29.90 -14.94 22.30
C GLU A 671 28.68 -15.46 21.52
N LEU A 672 28.13 -14.68 20.58
CA LEU A 672 27.07 -15.14 19.70
C LEU A 672 27.52 -16.37 18.90
N LYS A 673 28.74 -16.38 18.40
CA LYS A 673 29.29 -17.54 17.70
C LYS A 673 29.29 -18.79 18.58
N ALA A 674 29.76 -18.67 19.81
CA ALA A 674 29.83 -19.80 20.74
C ALA A 674 28.43 -20.34 21.10
N ILE A 675 27.45 -19.46 21.28
CA ILE A 675 26.05 -19.83 21.58
C ILE A 675 25.40 -20.55 20.40
N PHE A 676 25.57 -20.02 19.19
CA PHE A 676 24.87 -20.54 18.02
C PHE A 676 25.56 -21.71 17.29
N THR A 677 26.83 -21.98 17.56
CA THR A 677 27.55 -23.14 16.96
C THR A 677 26.84 -24.47 17.26
N PRO A 678 26.58 -24.84 18.54
CA PRO A 678 25.89 -26.10 18.83
C PRO A 678 24.44 -26.11 18.31
N ILE A 679 23.75 -24.97 18.28
CA ILE A 679 22.40 -24.87 17.72
C ILE A 679 22.39 -25.15 16.22
N ALA A 680 23.34 -24.57 15.48
CA ALA A 680 23.48 -24.80 14.05
C ALA A 680 23.80 -26.27 13.73
N GLU A 681 24.65 -26.91 14.53
CA GLU A 681 24.97 -28.35 14.41
C GLU A 681 23.74 -29.21 14.67
N GLU A 682 22.98 -28.94 15.72
CA GLU A 682 21.78 -29.72 16.04
C GLU A 682 20.69 -29.54 14.97
N LEU A 683 20.47 -28.33 14.46
CA LEU A 683 19.53 -28.08 13.37
C LEU A 683 19.97 -28.81 12.10
N THR A 684 21.28 -28.82 11.80
CA THR A 684 21.82 -29.56 10.64
C THR A 684 21.59 -31.08 10.79
N ASN A 685 21.86 -31.63 11.96
CA ASN A 685 21.74 -33.08 12.18
C ASN A 685 20.26 -33.53 12.22
N ASN A 686 19.32 -32.65 12.47
CA ASN A 686 17.90 -32.95 12.57
C ASN A 686 17.04 -32.37 11.43
N GLU A 687 17.64 -31.78 10.40
CA GLU A 687 16.92 -31.13 9.29
C GLU A 687 15.83 -32.04 8.69
N ALA A 688 16.19 -33.25 8.31
CA ALA A 688 15.25 -34.19 7.71
C ALA A 688 14.09 -34.56 8.64
N LYS A 689 14.39 -34.80 9.92
CA LYS A 689 13.40 -35.15 10.93
C LYS A 689 12.42 -33.99 11.20
N ILE A 690 12.94 -32.77 11.34
CA ILE A 690 12.12 -31.57 11.57
C ILE A 690 11.19 -31.35 10.37
N ASN A 691 11.72 -31.47 9.16
CA ASN A 691 10.93 -31.30 7.95
C ASN A 691 9.82 -32.37 7.83
N GLU A 692 10.12 -33.63 8.18
CA GLU A 692 9.12 -34.71 8.24
C GLU A 692 8.03 -34.40 9.27
N GLU A 693 8.37 -33.96 10.48
CA GLU A 693 7.41 -33.58 11.53
C GLU A 693 6.48 -32.44 11.08
N LEU A 694 7.02 -31.43 10.36
CA LEU A 694 6.27 -30.29 9.87
C LEU A 694 5.30 -30.69 8.73
N ILE A 695 5.75 -31.53 7.79
CA ILE A 695 4.91 -32.04 6.69
C ILE A 695 3.84 -32.98 7.21
N ALA A 696 4.13 -33.83 8.18
CA ALA A 696 3.15 -34.76 8.77
C ALA A 696 1.98 -34.05 9.48
N ALA A 697 2.15 -32.80 9.85
CA ALA A 697 1.08 -31.98 10.47
C ALA A 697 0.09 -31.41 9.45
N GLN A 698 0.33 -31.56 8.16
CA GLN A 698 -0.50 -31.02 7.08
C GLN A 698 -1.61 -32.01 6.65
N GLY A 699 -2.55 -31.54 5.83
CA GLY A 699 -3.60 -32.36 5.22
C GLY A 699 -4.75 -32.71 6.14
N LYS A 700 -4.92 -32.00 7.26
CA LYS A 700 -5.99 -32.22 8.24
C LYS A 700 -6.55 -30.87 8.69
N ALA A 701 -7.87 -30.78 8.82
CA ALA A 701 -8.54 -29.62 9.38
C ALA A 701 -7.97 -29.27 10.76
N GLN A 702 -7.80 -27.96 10.99
CA GLN A 702 -7.30 -27.42 12.26
C GLN A 702 -8.41 -26.64 12.97
N ASN A 703 -8.57 -26.89 14.25
CA ASN A 703 -9.40 -26.06 15.10
C ASN A 703 -8.51 -25.05 15.84
N ILE A 704 -8.65 -23.79 15.52
CA ILE A 704 -7.92 -22.69 16.16
C ILE A 704 -8.82 -21.88 17.12
N GLY A 705 -10.10 -22.25 17.28
CA GLY A 705 -11.00 -21.66 18.26
C GLY A 705 -11.77 -20.41 17.82
N GLY A 706 -11.42 -19.79 16.70
CA GLY A 706 -12.06 -18.61 16.12
C GLY A 706 -11.29 -18.07 14.93
N TYR A 707 -11.93 -17.23 14.13
CA TYR A 707 -11.28 -16.55 12.99
C TYR A 707 -10.70 -15.19 13.41
N TYR A 708 -11.51 -14.36 14.06
CA TYR A 708 -11.12 -13.01 14.51
C TYR A 708 -10.45 -13.01 15.88
N HIS A 709 -10.79 -13.98 16.73
CA HIS A 709 -10.25 -14.14 18.08
C HIS A 709 -9.90 -15.61 18.34
N PRO A 710 -8.82 -16.12 17.73
CA PRO A 710 -8.40 -17.52 17.91
C PRO A 710 -7.96 -17.83 19.33
N ASN A 711 -8.09 -19.10 19.71
CA ASN A 711 -7.56 -19.60 20.97
C ASN A 711 -6.04 -19.75 20.90
N PHE A 712 -5.33 -19.10 21.80
CA PHE A 712 -3.86 -19.06 21.81
C PHE A 712 -3.22 -20.46 21.84
N GLU A 713 -3.67 -21.33 22.77
CA GLU A 713 -3.07 -22.67 22.95
C GLU A 713 -3.30 -23.57 21.75
N LEU A 714 -4.52 -23.55 21.20
CA LEU A 714 -4.85 -24.32 19.99
C LEU A 714 -4.03 -23.86 18.80
N THR A 715 -3.90 -22.56 18.63
CA THR A 715 -3.13 -21.96 17.52
C THR A 715 -1.63 -22.23 17.65
N GLU A 716 -1.07 -22.09 18.86
CA GLU A 716 0.34 -22.38 19.11
C GLU A 716 0.68 -23.85 18.83
N LYS A 717 -0.17 -24.77 19.28
CA LYS A 717 -0.03 -26.20 19.02
C LYS A 717 -0.05 -26.52 17.51
N ALA A 718 -0.97 -25.90 16.77
CA ALA A 718 -1.10 -26.09 15.33
C ALA A 718 0.09 -25.51 14.55
N MET A 719 0.61 -24.37 15.00
CA MET A 719 1.71 -23.65 14.31
C MET A 719 3.12 -24.12 14.72
N ARG A 720 3.25 -24.89 15.81
CA ARG A 720 4.55 -25.42 16.31
C ARG A 720 4.54 -26.95 16.48
N PRO A 721 4.24 -27.71 15.42
CA PRO A 721 4.06 -29.17 15.54
C PRO A 721 5.38 -29.96 15.66
N SER A 722 6.53 -29.39 15.31
CA SER A 722 7.81 -30.10 15.40
C SER A 722 8.38 -30.06 16.83
N ILE A 723 8.27 -31.17 17.54
CA ILE A 723 8.81 -31.34 18.88
C ILE A 723 10.34 -31.19 18.86
N THR A 724 10.99 -31.77 17.84
CA THR A 724 12.45 -31.70 17.66
C THR A 724 12.93 -30.26 17.54
N PHE A 725 12.30 -29.46 16.67
CA PHE A 725 12.66 -28.07 16.49
C PHE A 725 12.40 -27.23 17.76
N ASN A 726 11.25 -27.41 18.40
CA ASN A 726 10.91 -26.71 19.65
C ASN A 726 11.92 -27.01 20.76
N THR A 727 12.40 -28.26 20.86
CA THR A 727 13.38 -28.68 21.86
C THR A 727 14.75 -28.01 21.63
N ILE A 728 15.18 -27.91 20.37
CA ILE A 728 16.45 -27.24 20.03
C ILE A 728 16.33 -25.74 20.33
N LEU A 729 15.24 -25.11 19.93
CA LEU A 729 15.02 -23.69 20.12
C LEU A 729 14.96 -23.31 21.62
N ALA A 730 14.40 -24.18 22.47
CA ALA A 730 14.32 -23.98 23.92
C ALA A 730 15.69 -23.87 24.61
N LYS A 731 16.78 -24.34 23.99
CA LYS A 731 18.15 -24.24 24.54
C LYS A 731 18.71 -22.82 24.49
N LEU A 732 18.08 -21.93 23.73
CA LEU A 732 18.41 -20.49 23.67
C LEU A 732 17.66 -19.65 24.73
N ASN A 733 16.67 -20.23 25.40
CA ASN A 733 15.78 -19.55 26.36
C ASN A 733 16.28 -19.58 27.83
#